data_a08d3b7924b0cb764896ae4894b6171c
#
_entry.id   a08d3b7924b0cb764896ae4894b6171c
#
_cell.length_a   1.000
_cell.length_b   1.000
_cell.length_c   1.000
_cell.angle_alpha   90.00
_cell.angle_beta   90.00
_cell.angle_gamma   90.00
#
_symmetry.space_group_name_H-M   'P 1'
#
loop_
_entity.id
_entity.type
_entity.pdbx_description
1 polymer ?
#
loop_
_entity_poly.entity_id
_entity_poly.type
_entity_poly.pdbx_seq_one_letter_code
_entity_poly.pdbx_strand_id
1 'polypeptide(L)'
;MPTWEEKLRGRIEPQLAEEINVFETEIQLRKQGKLDEKVFAETRLRRGAYGQRYDNGHRNDGIRSQELKYTTDLTKGPDTLWDAPGMQRIKIPFGGLNSEQMDTLADLAEEYSDSVIHITTRQDFQFHFVHIDDTPSLMRRLAAVGITTREACGNSVRNVTACPLAGVCRTEVFDVIPYARASSKFMLGHPDAQGFGRKFKIAFSGCEAEACGLVNMHDMGAIAVKRIENGPNGKTEKRGFELYVGGGLGAVPHDAKLFDPFLPEEELLPITQAIARVFARLGEKKNRAQARIKFLVAKLGIDEFRRLVLEERKILPHDPRWTGYLANLDRNADKPLKAPSHLNGQQRPEGFEAWYATNVYRQKQDGYVAASVTVPLGDLSSWQMRQLSDIARKFSGDNIRTTVEQNMLLRWVSEADLVPLYKELQRIGLNEPGAGSIVDITACPGTDTCKLGIASSRGLAAELSRRLAAKSFNLDQSVKNLRIKISGCFNSCGQHHISDLGFYGVSRNINNRKVPHFQVVLGGQWQNNAGAYGLALISVPSKRIPDVVDRITERFVRERQHTESFQSFIKRIGKRELARMLEDLTQIPSFEADPSFYSDWGDPRVYTIGDMGVGECAGEVISVSQFEMAAAERLVFEGQLSLDEGDYVRADANAYDAMLQAALSLVKEEFMDVPSEPDRVVSEFRTRFYDTNLLGDRYAGNKFALYLFNRHDSPPKEHTEDQAHRIVEEAQLFIEAAHAGHDILAERRNKLP
;
A
#
# COMPACT_ATOMS: atom_id res chain seq x y z
N MET A 1 15.24 -17.95 -30.17
CA MET A 1 14.93 -18.30 -28.77
C MET A 1 13.53 -17.77 -28.47
N PRO A 2 12.68 -18.46 -27.70
CA PRO A 2 11.37 -17.94 -27.37
C PRO A 2 11.49 -16.62 -26.61
N THR A 3 10.60 -15.67 -26.90
CA THR A 3 10.53 -14.39 -26.17
C THR A 3 10.21 -14.64 -24.70
N TRP A 4 10.45 -13.67 -23.82
CA TRP A 4 10.05 -13.82 -22.41
C TRP A 4 8.53 -13.99 -22.27
N GLU A 5 7.73 -13.37 -23.11
CA GLU A 5 6.28 -13.52 -23.16
C GLU A 5 5.85 -14.94 -23.51
N GLU A 6 6.49 -15.56 -24.51
CA GLU A 6 6.26 -16.97 -24.85
C GLU A 6 6.60 -17.90 -23.69
N LYS A 7 7.67 -17.60 -22.92
CA LYS A 7 8.05 -18.37 -21.71
C LYS A 7 7.03 -18.26 -20.58
N LEU A 8 6.28 -17.18 -20.51
CA LEU A 8 5.25 -16.94 -19.48
C LEU A 8 3.87 -17.50 -19.87
N ARG A 9 3.69 -17.96 -21.11
CA ARG A 9 2.42 -18.48 -21.61
C ARG A 9 1.92 -19.62 -20.71
N GLY A 10 0.69 -19.50 -20.18
CA GLY A 10 0.09 -20.46 -19.25
C GLY A 10 0.53 -20.34 -17.78
N ARG A 11 1.46 -19.43 -17.43
CA ARG A 11 1.87 -19.16 -16.03
C ARG A 11 1.07 -18.03 -15.38
N ILE A 12 0.42 -17.20 -16.17
CA ILE A 12 -0.39 -16.07 -15.70
C ILE A 12 -1.86 -16.49 -15.72
N GLU A 13 -2.58 -16.22 -14.62
CA GLU A 13 -4.03 -16.45 -14.58
C GLU A 13 -4.74 -15.60 -15.66
N PRO A 14 -5.68 -16.16 -16.45
CA PRO A 14 -6.29 -15.46 -17.59
C PRO A 14 -6.91 -14.10 -17.23
N GLN A 15 -7.61 -14.02 -16.10
CA GLN A 15 -8.20 -12.76 -15.63
C GLN A 15 -7.15 -11.69 -15.36
N LEU A 16 -6.01 -12.07 -14.75
CA LEU A 16 -4.93 -11.14 -14.45
C LEU A 16 -4.20 -10.71 -15.72
N ALA A 17 -4.02 -11.63 -16.69
CA ALA A 17 -3.46 -11.30 -18.00
C ALA A 17 -4.33 -10.24 -18.72
N GLU A 18 -5.65 -10.44 -18.73
CA GLU A 18 -6.58 -9.51 -19.34
C GLU A 18 -6.55 -8.13 -18.65
N GLU A 19 -6.52 -8.08 -17.34
CA GLU A 19 -6.39 -6.82 -16.62
C GLU A 19 -5.11 -6.03 -16.96
N ILE A 20 -4.01 -6.73 -17.25
CA ILE A 20 -2.76 -6.09 -17.67
C ILE A 20 -2.87 -5.60 -19.11
N ASN A 21 -3.50 -6.37 -20.01
CA ASN A 21 -3.74 -5.96 -21.39
C ASN A 21 -4.62 -4.69 -21.43
N VAL A 22 -5.70 -4.67 -20.64
CA VAL A 22 -6.56 -3.48 -20.47
C VAL A 22 -5.74 -2.26 -20.08
N PHE A 23 -4.86 -2.39 -19.07
CA PHE A 23 -4.04 -1.27 -18.63
C PHE A 23 -3.03 -0.80 -19.69
N GLU A 24 -2.47 -1.71 -20.46
CA GLU A 24 -1.59 -1.37 -21.60
C GLU A 24 -2.34 -0.60 -22.67
N THR A 25 -3.57 -1.01 -23.01
CA THR A 25 -4.46 -0.27 -23.92
C THR A 25 -4.78 1.12 -23.37
N GLU A 26 -5.08 1.26 -22.09
CA GLU A 26 -5.34 2.56 -21.45
C GLU A 26 -4.14 3.51 -21.53
N ILE A 27 -2.91 3.00 -21.40
CA ILE A 27 -1.68 3.79 -21.60
C ILE A 27 -1.63 4.32 -23.05
N GLN A 28 -1.97 3.49 -24.04
CA GLN A 28 -1.98 3.91 -25.46
C GLN A 28 -3.08 4.95 -25.74
N LEU A 29 -4.29 4.73 -25.22
CA LEU A 29 -5.40 5.68 -25.35
C LEU A 29 -5.07 7.05 -24.72
N ARG A 30 -4.45 7.04 -23.53
CA ARG A 30 -3.99 8.27 -22.91
C ARG A 30 -3.00 9.02 -23.78
N LYS A 31 -2.01 8.33 -24.39
CA LYS A 31 -1.05 8.95 -25.30
C LYS A 31 -1.70 9.59 -26.53
N GLN A 32 -2.82 9.04 -26.96
CA GLN A 32 -3.62 9.55 -28.07
C GLN A 32 -4.59 10.67 -27.65
N GLY A 33 -4.65 11.02 -26.36
CA GLY A 33 -5.60 12.00 -25.83
C GLY A 33 -7.06 11.53 -25.84
N LYS A 34 -7.30 10.21 -25.94
CA LYS A 34 -8.63 9.60 -26.01
C LYS A 34 -9.16 9.10 -24.66
N LEU A 35 -8.36 9.17 -23.61
CA LEU A 35 -8.75 8.76 -22.26
C LEU A 35 -8.66 9.97 -21.30
N ASP A 36 -9.68 10.14 -20.46
CA ASP A 36 -9.70 11.20 -19.45
C ASP A 36 -8.52 11.07 -18.49
N GLU A 37 -7.76 12.16 -18.32
CA GLU A 37 -6.54 12.19 -17.48
C GLU A 37 -6.81 11.86 -16.00
N LYS A 38 -8.00 12.18 -15.48
CA LYS A 38 -8.35 11.90 -14.07
C LYS A 38 -8.65 10.44 -13.88
N VAL A 39 -9.37 9.83 -14.83
CA VAL A 39 -9.65 8.39 -14.84
C VAL A 39 -8.34 7.62 -14.95
N PHE A 40 -7.47 7.97 -15.90
CA PHE A 40 -6.17 7.32 -16.05
C PHE A 40 -5.30 7.49 -14.78
N ALA A 41 -5.30 8.66 -14.16
CA ALA A 41 -4.54 8.89 -12.92
C ALA A 41 -4.99 7.97 -11.77
N GLU A 42 -6.29 7.71 -11.59
CA GLU A 42 -6.78 6.76 -10.59
C GLU A 42 -6.52 5.30 -11.03
N THR A 43 -6.72 4.98 -12.31
CA THR A 43 -6.44 3.64 -12.83
C THR A 43 -4.98 3.25 -12.60
N ARG A 44 -4.02 4.07 -13.02
CA ARG A 44 -2.60 3.77 -12.79
C ARG A 44 -2.26 3.61 -11.31
N LEU A 45 -2.86 4.43 -10.43
CA LEU A 45 -2.68 4.28 -8.98
C LEU A 45 -3.20 2.93 -8.49
N ARG A 46 -4.36 2.47 -8.98
CA ARG A 46 -4.90 1.14 -8.65
C ARG A 46 -4.02 0.00 -9.18
N ARG A 47 -3.25 0.24 -10.23
CA ARG A 47 -2.23 -0.69 -10.74
C ARG A 47 -0.88 -0.56 -10.02
N GLY A 48 -0.77 0.26 -8.98
CA GLY A 48 0.44 0.44 -8.18
C GLY A 48 1.44 1.45 -8.74
N ALA A 49 1.14 2.09 -9.86
CA ALA A 49 2.01 3.06 -10.49
C ALA A 49 1.75 4.48 -9.97
N TYR A 50 2.82 5.13 -9.47
CA TYR A 50 2.82 6.52 -9.03
C TYR A 50 3.73 7.36 -9.90
N GLY A 51 3.44 8.66 -10.04
CA GLY A 51 4.46 9.59 -10.47
C GLY A 51 5.49 9.86 -9.36
N GLN A 52 6.69 10.22 -9.70
CA GLN A 52 7.81 10.46 -8.81
C GLN A 52 8.23 11.93 -8.79
N ARG A 53 8.91 12.38 -7.72
CA ARG A 53 9.33 13.80 -7.60
C ARG A 53 10.44 14.15 -8.58
N TYR A 54 11.43 13.27 -8.71
CA TYR A 54 12.59 13.44 -9.58
C TYR A 54 12.76 12.23 -10.46
N ASP A 55 13.29 12.47 -11.65
CA ASP A 55 13.80 11.41 -12.50
C ASP A 55 15.33 11.35 -12.32
N ASN A 56 15.91 10.14 -12.29
CA ASN A 56 17.35 9.94 -12.20
C ASN A 56 18.08 10.14 -13.53
N GLY A 57 17.38 10.47 -14.60
CA GLY A 57 17.95 10.66 -15.92
C GLY A 57 18.23 9.40 -16.70
N HIS A 58 17.96 8.22 -16.15
CA HIS A 58 18.18 6.94 -16.81
C HIS A 58 16.88 6.24 -17.14
N ARG A 59 16.82 5.67 -18.33
CA ARG A 59 15.76 4.78 -18.75
C ARG A 59 16.40 3.47 -19.21
N ASN A 60 15.95 2.37 -18.63
CA ASN A 60 16.31 1.03 -19.07
C ASN A 60 15.01 0.29 -19.43
N ASP A 61 14.82 0.01 -20.74
CA ASP A 61 13.67 -0.72 -21.26
C ASP A 61 14.03 -2.19 -21.62
N GLY A 62 15.14 -2.70 -21.08
CA GLY A 62 15.64 -4.06 -21.33
C GLY A 62 16.26 -4.24 -22.72
N ILE A 63 16.03 -3.32 -23.66
CA ILE A 63 16.55 -3.35 -25.04
C ILE A 63 17.64 -2.28 -25.20
N ARG A 64 17.42 -1.13 -24.61
CA ARG A 64 18.31 0.03 -24.69
C ARG A 64 18.33 0.80 -23.38
N SER A 65 19.48 1.28 -22.98
CA SER A 65 19.66 2.27 -21.93
C SER A 65 19.81 3.65 -22.55
N GLN A 66 19.07 4.61 -22.07
CA GLN A 66 19.08 5.98 -22.56
C GLN A 66 19.30 6.94 -21.40
N GLU A 67 20.41 7.70 -21.46
CA GLU A 67 20.63 8.81 -20.56
C GLU A 67 19.78 10.01 -21.00
N LEU A 68 18.96 10.53 -20.09
CA LEU A 68 18.14 11.70 -20.32
C LEU A 68 18.87 12.93 -19.75
N LYS A 69 18.97 14.00 -20.53
CA LYS A 69 19.58 15.27 -20.08
C LYS A 69 18.53 16.10 -19.35
N TYR A 70 18.76 16.33 -18.07
CA TYR A 70 17.96 17.24 -17.26
C TYR A 70 18.65 18.57 -17.06
N THR A 71 17.84 19.60 -16.78
CA THR A 71 18.37 20.86 -16.28
C THR A 71 18.96 20.66 -14.90
N THR A 72 20.06 21.38 -14.59
CA THR A 72 20.78 21.26 -13.31
C THR A 72 19.90 21.58 -12.08
N ASP A 73 18.76 22.24 -12.28
CA ASP A 73 17.88 22.67 -11.20
C ASP A 73 16.87 21.59 -10.77
N LEU A 74 16.73 20.48 -11.50
CA LEU A 74 15.79 19.37 -11.25
C LEU A 74 14.35 19.85 -10.92
N THR A 75 14.02 21.09 -11.31
CA THR A 75 12.72 21.68 -11.09
C THR A 75 11.74 21.22 -12.15
N LYS A 76 10.48 21.07 -11.75
CA LYS A 76 9.39 20.83 -12.67
C LYS A 76 9.27 21.96 -13.67
N GLY A 77 9.55 21.66 -14.93
CA GLY A 77 9.25 22.53 -16.05
C GLY A 77 8.27 21.84 -17.02
N PRO A 78 7.69 22.61 -17.95
CA PRO A 78 6.83 22.05 -19.00
C PRO A 78 7.54 21.01 -19.88
N ASP A 79 8.87 21.08 -19.94
CA ASP A 79 9.71 20.19 -20.75
C ASP A 79 10.21 18.94 -19.98
N THR A 80 9.81 18.77 -18.73
CA THR A 80 10.20 17.61 -17.93
C THR A 80 9.38 16.39 -18.38
N LEU A 81 10.04 15.26 -18.61
CA LEU A 81 9.40 14.02 -19.03
C LEU A 81 8.62 13.36 -17.88
N TRP A 82 7.51 13.97 -17.51
CA TRP A 82 6.72 13.60 -16.32
C TRP A 82 6.04 12.27 -16.38
N ASP A 83 5.78 11.80 -17.57
CA ASP A 83 5.07 10.56 -17.79
C ASP A 83 5.99 9.36 -17.70
N ALA A 84 7.28 9.63 -17.61
CA ALA A 84 8.24 8.59 -17.75
C ALA A 84 8.56 7.92 -16.41
N PRO A 85 9.31 8.45 -15.48
CA PRO A 85 9.63 7.68 -14.29
C PRO A 85 8.57 7.83 -13.22
N GLY A 86 8.19 6.69 -12.71
CA GLY A 86 7.29 6.58 -11.59
C GLY A 86 7.84 5.64 -10.54
N MET A 87 7.05 5.42 -9.51
CA MET A 87 7.27 4.39 -8.53
C MET A 87 6.26 3.27 -8.75
N GLN A 88 6.73 2.05 -8.90
CA GLN A 88 5.87 0.87 -8.94
C GLN A 88 5.82 0.22 -7.56
N ARG A 89 4.63 0.15 -6.95
CA ARG A 89 4.40 -0.58 -5.71
C ARG A 89 3.92 -1.99 -5.99
N ILE A 90 4.56 -2.94 -5.33
CA ILE A 90 4.33 -4.38 -5.49
C ILE A 90 3.70 -4.89 -4.20
N LYS A 91 2.50 -5.48 -4.30
CA LYS A 91 1.69 -5.91 -3.17
C LYS A 91 2.15 -7.29 -2.70
N ILE A 92 2.58 -7.37 -1.44
CA ILE A 92 3.01 -8.61 -0.81
C ILE A 92 2.12 -8.88 0.41
N PRO A 93 1.03 -9.62 0.28
CA PRO A 93 0.13 -9.90 1.38
C PRO A 93 0.86 -10.48 2.59
N PHE A 94 0.61 -9.90 3.78
CA PHE A 94 1.28 -10.26 5.05
C PHE A 94 2.81 -10.37 4.97
N GLY A 95 3.42 -9.76 3.96
CA GLY A 95 4.86 -9.77 3.74
C GLY A 95 5.43 -11.14 3.30
N GLY A 96 4.59 -12.11 2.92
CA GLY A 96 5.01 -13.47 2.59
C GLY A 96 5.66 -13.61 1.23
N LEU A 97 6.87 -14.17 1.16
CA LEU A 97 7.67 -14.36 -0.04
C LEU A 97 8.26 -15.77 -0.12
N ASN A 98 8.56 -16.18 -1.34
CA ASN A 98 9.44 -17.31 -1.64
C ASN A 98 10.67 -16.86 -2.45
N SER A 99 11.62 -17.75 -2.61
CA SER A 99 12.89 -17.44 -3.30
C SER A 99 12.71 -17.14 -4.78
N GLU A 100 11.77 -17.81 -5.50
CA GLU A 100 11.49 -17.50 -6.92
C GLU A 100 10.96 -16.06 -7.08
N GLN A 101 10.11 -15.63 -6.16
CA GLN A 101 9.61 -14.27 -6.12
C GLN A 101 10.71 -13.24 -5.86
N MET A 102 11.65 -13.57 -4.95
CA MET A 102 12.80 -12.70 -4.66
C MET A 102 13.73 -12.56 -5.87
N ASP A 103 14.03 -13.66 -6.58
CA ASP A 103 14.84 -13.61 -7.80
C ASP A 103 14.16 -12.77 -8.89
N THR A 104 12.84 -12.96 -9.07
CA THR A 104 12.07 -12.16 -10.02
C THR A 104 12.10 -10.67 -9.67
N LEU A 105 11.96 -10.33 -8.39
CA LEU A 105 12.07 -8.94 -7.93
C LEU A 105 13.46 -8.35 -8.21
N ALA A 106 14.51 -9.15 -8.02
CA ALA A 106 15.89 -8.72 -8.33
C ALA A 106 16.08 -8.47 -9.82
N ASP A 107 15.61 -9.39 -10.67
CA ASP A 107 15.66 -9.25 -12.13
C ASP A 107 14.94 -7.99 -12.61
N LEU A 108 13.72 -7.77 -12.10
CA LEU A 108 12.90 -6.61 -12.48
C LEU A 108 13.48 -5.28 -11.99
N ALA A 109 14.12 -5.27 -10.81
CA ALA A 109 14.79 -4.07 -10.31
C ALA A 109 15.98 -3.68 -11.21
N GLU A 110 16.74 -4.64 -11.73
CA GLU A 110 17.85 -4.40 -12.65
C GLU A 110 17.36 -3.94 -14.02
N GLU A 111 16.28 -4.53 -14.52
CA GLU A 111 15.79 -4.29 -15.88
C GLU A 111 15.00 -2.99 -16.00
N TYR A 112 14.17 -2.65 -15.01
CA TYR A 112 13.19 -1.55 -15.10
C TYR A 112 13.38 -0.42 -14.08
N SER A 113 14.32 -0.54 -13.16
CA SER A 113 14.50 0.38 -12.03
C SER A 113 15.99 0.75 -11.87
N ASP A 114 16.36 1.35 -10.76
CA ASP A 114 17.72 1.72 -10.39
C ASP A 114 18.49 0.61 -9.66
N SER A 115 18.06 -0.63 -9.81
CA SER A 115 18.63 -1.82 -9.13
C SER A 115 18.47 -1.79 -7.60
N VAL A 116 17.57 -0.95 -7.09
CA VAL A 116 17.23 -0.88 -5.66
C VAL A 116 15.79 -1.31 -5.42
N ILE A 117 15.60 -2.14 -4.40
CA ILE A 117 14.33 -2.69 -3.97
C ILE A 117 14.02 -2.13 -2.59
N HIS A 118 13.01 -1.26 -2.49
CA HIS A 118 12.63 -0.62 -1.24
C HIS A 118 11.53 -1.38 -0.51
N ILE A 119 11.78 -1.80 0.74
CA ILE A 119 10.80 -2.40 1.64
C ILE A 119 9.98 -1.29 2.31
N THR A 120 8.66 -1.42 2.30
CA THR A 120 7.78 -0.41 2.90
C THR A 120 7.31 -0.78 4.30
N THR A 121 6.85 0.21 5.05
CA THR A 121 6.19 0.01 6.36
C THR A 121 4.85 -0.73 6.29
N ARG A 122 4.44 -1.21 5.09
CA ARG A 122 3.27 -2.06 4.87
C ARG A 122 3.61 -3.41 4.29
N GLN A 123 4.85 -3.85 4.49
CA GLN A 123 5.31 -5.16 4.02
C GLN A 123 5.28 -5.31 2.48
N ASP A 124 5.17 -4.21 1.74
CA ASP A 124 5.25 -4.17 0.28
C ASP A 124 6.66 -3.86 -0.19
N PHE A 125 6.91 -4.04 -1.50
CA PHE A 125 8.07 -3.47 -2.18
C PHE A 125 7.72 -2.27 -3.04
N GLN A 126 8.72 -1.44 -3.31
CA GLN A 126 8.67 -0.35 -4.27
C GLN A 126 9.89 -0.37 -5.15
N PHE A 127 9.66 -0.21 -6.45
CA PHE A 127 10.68 0.16 -7.42
C PHE A 127 10.53 1.63 -7.77
N HIS A 128 11.63 2.33 -7.81
CA HIS A 128 11.67 3.73 -8.18
C HIS A 128 12.17 3.88 -9.62
N PHE A 129 11.88 5.01 -10.26
CA PHE A 129 12.32 5.35 -11.61
C PHE A 129 11.83 4.40 -12.72
N VAL A 130 10.67 3.76 -12.49
CA VAL A 130 10.03 2.88 -13.48
C VAL A 130 9.24 3.73 -14.50
N HIS A 131 9.49 3.49 -15.78
CA HIS A 131 8.74 4.14 -16.84
C HIS A 131 7.33 3.58 -16.97
N ILE A 132 6.32 4.42 -17.26
CA ILE A 132 4.93 3.96 -17.37
C ILE A 132 4.75 2.89 -18.45
N ASP A 133 5.45 3.00 -19.57
CA ASP A 133 5.38 2.05 -20.68
C ASP A 133 5.95 0.67 -20.34
N ASP A 134 6.84 0.59 -19.35
CA ASP A 134 7.46 -0.65 -18.92
C ASP A 134 6.59 -1.40 -17.89
N THR A 135 5.61 -0.71 -17.30
CA THR A 135 4.77 -1.28 -16.23
C THR A 135 3.97 -2.50 -16.64
N PRO A 136 3.38 -2.61 -17.86
CA PRO A 136 2.67 -3.83 -18.27
C PRO A 136 3.59 -5.06 -18.33
N SER A 137 4.80 -4.92 -18.90
CA SER A 137 5.79 -6.00 -18.98
C SER A 137 6.25 -6.44 -17.59
N LEU A 138 6.55 -5.48 -16.71
CA LEU A 138 6.88 -5.73 -15.31
C LEU A 138 5.75 -6.47 -14.60
N MET A 139 4.49 -6.05 -14.78
CA MET A 139 3.31 -6.69 -14.16
C MET A 139 3.14 -8.14 -14.63
N ARG A 140 3.33 -8.43 -15.93
CA ARG A 140 3.24 -9.81 -16.46
C ARG A 140 4.27 -10.73 -15.83
N ARG A 141 5.51 -10.27 -15.66
CA ARG A 141 6.57 -11.08 -15.02
C ARG A 141 6.28 -11.31 -13.54
N LEU A 142 5.77 -10.32 -12.80
CA LEU A 142 5.31 -10.50 -11.42
C LEU A 142 4.15 -11.49 -11.34
N ALA A 143 3.16 -11.37 -12.23
CA ALA A 143 1.99 -12.24 -12.27
C ALA A 143 2.36 -13.71 -12.48
N ALA A 144 3.40 -13.98 -13.29
CA ALA A 144 3.89 -15.33 -13.55
C ALA A 144 4.44 -16.06 -12.30
N VAL A 145 4.82 -15.31 -11.26
CA VAL A 145 5.26 -15.85 -9.95
C VAL A 145 4.21 -15.60 -8.85
N GLY A 146 2.97 -15.28 -9.24
CA GLY A 146 1.84 -15.12 -8.32
C GLY A 146 1.84 -13.80 -7.52
N ILE A 147 2.57 -12.78 -7.97
CA ILE A 147 2.57 -11.43 -7.37
C ILE A 147 1.70 -10.49 -8.19
N THR A 148 0.95 -9.62 -7.54
CA THR A 148 0.16 -8.59 -8.20
C THR A 148 0.49 -7.19 -7.69
N THR A 149 0.33 -6.19 -8.57
CA THR A 149 0.38 -4.77 -8.23
C THR A 149 -1.02 -4.16 -8.07
N ARG A 150 -2.07 -4.96 -8.33
CA ARG A 150 -3.47 -4.52 -8.26
C ARG A 150 -3.79 -3.97 -6.89
N GLU A 151 -4.39 -2.78 -6.84
CA GLU A 151 -4.79 -2.09 -5.61
C GLU A 151 -3.66 -1.86 -4.59
N ALA A 152 -2.41 -1.93 -5.03
CA ALA A 152 -1.29 -1.54 -4.17
C ALA A 152 -1.38 -0.05 -3.78
N CYS A 153 -2.09 0.76 -4.57
CA CYS A 153 -2.30 2.19 -4.37
C CYS A 153 -3.77 2.59 -4.66
N GLY A 154 -4.06 3.89 -4.76
CA GLY A 154 -5.41 4.39 -5.07
C GLY A 154 -6.39 4.37 -3.89
N ASN A 155 -7.66 4.59 -4.19
CA ASN A 155 -8.76 4.59 -3.24
C ASN A 155 -9.38 3.20 -3.10
N SER A 156 -8.59 2.25 -2.66
CA SER A 156 -8.91 0.81 -2.61
C SER A 156 -8.43 0.17 -1.32
N VAL A 157 -8.70 -1.13 -1.16
CA VAL A 157 -8.12 -1.94 -0.07
C VAL A 157 -6.64 -2.18 -0.35
N ARG A 158 -5.80 -1.59 0.49
CA ARG A 158 -4.34 -1.70 0.40
C ARG A 158 -3.86 -3.07 0.86
N ASN A 159 -2.57 -3.32 0.77
CA ASN A 159 -2.01 -4.57 1.27
C ASN A 159 -2.54 -4.90 2.67
N VAL A 160 -2.91 -6.15 2.89
CA VAL A 160 -3.29 -6.68 4.20
C VAL A 160 -2.00 -7.06 4.92
N THR A 161 -1.73 -6.42 6.05
CA THR A 161 -0.56 -6.71 6.86
C THR A 161 -0.87 -7.68 7.99
N ALA A 162 0.12 -8.44 8.42
CA ALA A 162 0.03 -9.30 9.59
C ALA A 162 1.36 -9.31 10.34
N CYS A 163 1.31 -9.76 11.60
CA CYS A 163 2.51 -10.03 12.36
C CYS A 163 3.48 -10.94 11.58
N PRO A 164 4.73 -10.55 11.33
CA PRO A 164 5.68 -11.37 10.57
C PRO A 164 6.07 -12.67 11.32
N LEU A 165 5.85 -12.73 12.63
CA LEU A 165 6.07 -13.90 13.47
C LEU A 165 4.84 -14.80 13.60
N ALA A 166 3.69 -14.46 13.00
CA ALA A 166 2.48 -15.30 13.08
C ALA A 166 2.75 -16.73 12.58
N GLY A 167 2.26 -17.72 13.30
CA GLY A 167 2.55 -19.16 13.09
C GLY A 167 3.79 -19.67 13.85
N VAL A 168 4.70 -18.76 14.26
CA VAL A 168 5.92 -19.13 15.02
C VAL A 168 6.09 -18.34 16.33
N CYS A 169 5.21 -17.38 16.58
CA CYS A 169 5.29 -16.53 17.78
C CYS A 169 4.95 -17.31 19.04
N ARG A 170 5.73 -17.09 20.12
CA ARG A 170 5.55 -17.78 21.41
C ARG A 170 4.33 -17.29 22.18
N THR A 171 3.86 -16.10 21.90
CA THR A 171 2.76 -15.43 22.62
C THR A 171 1.47 -15.36 21.81
N GLU A 172 1.44 -15.89 20.57
CA GLU A 172 0.24 -15.84 19.76
C GLU A 172 -0.86 -16.78 20.27
N VAL A 173 -2.09 -16.34 20.15
CA VAL A 173 -3.28 -17.12 20.46
C VAL A 173 -3.51 -18.20 19.39
N PHE A 174 -3.40 -17.80 18.10
CA PHE A 174 -3.34 -18.68 16.93
C PHE A 174 -2.72 -17.95 15.74
N ASP A 175 -2.33 -18.74 14.72
CA ASP A 175 -1.76 -18.18 13.47
C ASP A 175 -2.80 -17.39 12.69
N VAL A 176 -2.54 -16.09 12.47
CA VAL A 176 -3.44 -15.18 11.73
C VAL A 176 -3.15 -15.09 10.22
N ILE A 177 -2.10 -15.73 9.73
CA ILE A 177 -1.72 -15.70 8.31
C ILE A 177 -2.83 -16.24 7.38
N PRO A 178 -3.50 -17.37 7.69
CA PRO A 178 -4.59 -17.87 6.86
C PRO A 178 -5.73 -16.86 6.70
N TYR A 179 -6.06 -16.12 7.75
CA TYR A 179 -7.13 -15.10 7.77
C TYR A 179 -6.71 -13.82 7.01
N ALA A 180 -5.47 -13.38 7.17
CA ALA A 180 -4.91 -12.27 6.40
C ALA A 180 -4.88 -12.59 4.90
N ARG A 181 -4.51 -13.83 4.54
CA ARG A 181 -4.54 -14.33 3.17
C ARG A 181 -5.95 -14.36 2.60
N ALA A 182 -6.92 -14.89 3.36
CA ALA A 182 -8.33 -14.93 2.98
C ALA A 182 -8.88 -13.52 2.74
N SER A 183 -8.65 -12.59 3.68
CA SER A 183 -9.07 -11.19 3.57
C SER A 183 -8.43 -10.49 2.36
N SER A 184 -7.14 -10.73 2.11
CA SER A 184 -6.45 -10.16 0.95
C SER A 184 -7.04 -10.65 -0.37
N LYS A 185 -7.26 -11.96 -0.51
CA LYS A 185 -7.84 -12.55 -1.73
C LYS A 185 -9.30 -12.14 -1.94
N PHE A 186 -10.10 -12.13 -0.88
CA PHE A 186 -11.52 -11.81 -0.95
C PHE A 186 -11.75 -10.34 -1.34
N MET A 187 -10.97 -9.42 -0.75
CA MET A 187 -11.15 -7.98 -0.98
C MET A 187 -10.45 -7.45 -2.24
N LEU A 188 -9.55 -8.23 -2.85
CA LEU A 188 -8.84 -7.80 -4.06
C LEU A 188 -9.82 -7.66 -5.23
N GLY A 189 -10.03 -6.44 -5.70
CA GLY A 189 -10.97 -6.12 -6.77
C GLY A 189 -12.44 -6.33 -6.41
N HIS A 190 -12.76 -6.51 -5.11
CA HIS A 190 -14.15 -6.71 -4.70
C HIS A 190 -15.01 -5.50 -5.07
N PRO A 191 -16.19 -5.68 -5.72
CA PRO A 191 -17.03 -4.58 -6.18
C PRO A 191 -17.39 -3.59 -5.07
N ASP A 192 -17.71 -4.08 -3.88
CA ASP A 192 -18.09 -3.26 -2.71
C ASP A 192 -16.93 -2.39 -2.17
N ALA A 193 -15.69 -2.64 -2.62
CA ALA A 193 -14.51 -1.87 -2.23
C ALA A 193 -14.06 -0.84 -3.28
N GLN A 194 -14.75 -0.72 -4.42
CA GLN A 194 -14.32 0.17 -5.50
C GLN A 194 -14.79 1.61 -5.33
N GLY A 195 -15.82 1.86 -4.53
CA GLY A 195 -16.43 3.18 -4.33
C GLY A 195 -15.86 4.00 -3.16
N PHE A 196 -14.65 3.71 -2.67
CA PHE A 196 -14.07 4.41 -1.52
C PHE A 196 -13.64 5.84 -1.84
N GLY A 197 -13.87 6.77 -0.92
CA GLY A 197 -13.29 8.13 -1.01
C GLY A 197 -11.79 8.18 -0.73
N ARG A 198 -11.23 7.14 -0.09
CA ARG A 198 -9.80 7.05 0.28
C ARG A 198 -9.38 5.61 0.53
N LYS A 199 -8.03 5.38 0.61
CA LYS A 199 -7.42 4.09 0.95
C LYS A 199 -8.01 3.47 2.21
N PHE A 200 -8.16 2.14 2.19
CA PHE A 200 -8.57 1.31 3.31
C PHE A 200 -7.47 0.29 3.65
N LYS A 201 -7.10 0.19 4.91
CA LYS A 201 -5.97 -0.62 5.39
C LYS A 201 -6.45 -1.63 6.42
N ILE A 202 -6.07 -2.90 6.22
CA ILE A 202 -6.39 -4.00 7.14
C ILE A 202 -5.10 -4.55 7.76
N ALA A 203 -5.16 -4.90 9.05
CA ALA A 203 -4.06 -5.52 9.77
C ALA A 203 -4.53 -6.64 10.71
N PHE A 204 -3.69 -7.67 10.87
CA PHE A 204 -3.93 -8.80 11.76
C PHE A 204 -2.83 -8.94 12.79
N SER A 205 -3.20 -9.20 14.04
CA SER A 205 -2.29 -9.52 15.14
C SER A 205 -2.65 -10.88 15.76
N GLY A 206 -1.66 -11.72 15.98
CA GLY A 206 -1.83 -13.02 16.64
C GLY A 206 -1.90 -12.92 18.17
N CYS A 207 -1.51 -11.77 18.75
CA CYS A 207 -1.42 -11.54 20.19
C CYS A 207 -1.82 -10.12 20.56
N GLU A 208 -2.33 -9.95 21.77
CA GLU A 208 -2.81 -8.68 22.30
C GLU A 208 -1.66 -7.76 22.73
N ALA A 209 -0.72 -8.28 23.51
CA ALA A 209 0.29 -7.49 24.21
C ALA A 209 1.46 -7.03 23.31
N GLU A 210 1.70 -7.72 22.20
CA GLU A 210 2.84 -7.43 21.33
C GLU A 210 2.49 -6.39 20.26
N ALA A 211 3.53 -5.82 19.65
CA ALA A 211 3.39 -4.75 18.68
C ALA A 211 3.12 -5.20 17.25
N CYS A 212 3.17 -6.49 16.99
CA CYS A 212 3.37 -7.04 15.63
C CYS A 212 2.37 -6.61 14.57
N GLY A 213 1.08 -6.54 14.91
CA GLY A 213 0.02 -6.21 13.95
C GLY A 213 -0.25 -4.72 13.81
N LEU A 214 0.10 -3.91 14.83
CA LEU A 214 -0.18 -2.46 14.88
C LEU A 214 -1.66 -2.13 14.63
N VAL A 215 -2.57 -2.92 15.17
CA VAL A 215 -4.00 -2.90 14.86
C VAL A 215 -4.63 -1.51 15.06
N ASN A 216 -4.30 -0.81 16.15
CA ASN A 216 -4.94 0.44 16.54
C ASN A 216 -4.75 1.61 15.56
N MET A 217 -3.77 1.53 14.64
CA MET A 217 -3.56 2.58 13.64
C MET A 217 -4.16 2.26 12.25
N HIS A 218 -4.97 1.21 12.13
CA HIS A 218 -5.52 0.75 10.86
C HIS A 218 -7.00 1.08 10.71
N ASP A 219 -7.47 1.17 9.45
CA ASP A 219 -8.88 1.40 9.13
C ASP A 219 -9.75 0.24 9.65
N MET A 220 -9.20 -0.98 9.59
CA MET A 220 -9.72 -2.19 10.23
C MET A 220 -8.55 -3.02 10.77
N GLY A 221 -8.67 -3.51 12.00
CA GLY A 221 -7.66 -4.35 12.63
C GLY A 221 -8.31 -5.48 13.41
N ALA A 222 -7.69 -6.67 13.36
CA ALA A 222 -8.20 -7.88 14.00
C ALA A 222 -7.11 -8.50 14.90
N ILE A 223 -7.42 -8.69 16.17
CA ILE A 223 -6.56 -9.36 17.16
C ILE A 223 -7.15 -10.73 17.46
N ALA A 224 -6.34 -11.78 17.34
CA ALA A 224 -6.75 -13.15 17.61
C ALA A 224 -7.16 -13.36 19.06
N VAL A 225 -8.33 -13.93 19.28
CA VAL A 225 -8.85 -14.30 20.59
C VAL A 225 -9.54 -15.67 20.55
N LYS A 226 -9.62 -16.34 21.68
CA LYS A 226 -10.31 -17.62 21.84
C LYS A 226 -11.35 -17.55 22.96
N ARG A 227 -12.46 -18.24 22.78
CA ARG A 227 -13.46 -18.45 23.82
C ARG A 227 -13.71 -19.93 24.03
N ILE A 228 -13.97 -20.31 25.27
CA ILE A 228 -14.42 -21.65 25.61
C ILE A 228 -15.94 -21.59 25.77
N GLU A 229 -16.66 -22.30 24.93
CA GLU A 229 -18.10 -22.44 24.99
C GLU A 229 -18.45 -23.81 25.58
N ASN A 230 -19.42 -23.86 26.49
CA ASN A 230 -19.95 -25.10 27.03
C ASN A 230 -21.09 -25.59 26.11
N GLY A 231 -20.81 -26.60 25.32
CA GLY A 231 -21.82 -27.24 24.45
C GLY A 231 -22.34 -28.57 25.01
N PRO A 232 -23.35 -29.19 24.36
CA PRO A 232 -23.91 -30.47 24.76
C PRO A 232 -22.88 -31.62 24.81
N ASN A 233 -21.80 -31.49 24.00
CA ASN A 233 -20.74 -32.49 23.88
C ASN A 233 -19.46 -32.13 24.66
N GLY A 234 -19.55 -31.19 25.61
CA GLY A 234 -18.42 -30.71 26.40
C GLY A 234 -17.95 -29.29 26.02
N LYS A 235 -16.76 -28.93 26.49
CA LYS A 235 -16.14 -27.64 26.23
C LYS A 235 -15.57 -27.60 24.81
N THR A 236 -16.01 -26.63 24.01
CA THR A 236 -15.47 -26.41 22.64
C THR A 236 -14.73 -25.07 22.62
N GLU A 237 -13.51 -25.08 22.10
CA GLU A 237 -12.75 -23.86 21.84
C GLU A 237 -13.24 -23.23 20.53
N LYS A 238 -13.61 -21.96 20.58
CA LYS A 238 -13.95 -21.15 19.40
C LYS A 238 -12.90 -20.09 19.16
N ARG A 239 -12.47 -19.95 17.91
CA ARG A 239 -11.59 -18.90 17.43
C ARG A 239 -12.42 -17.68 16.99
N GLY A 240 -11.88 -16.51 17.22
CA GLY A 240 -12.50 -15.27 16.81
C GLY A 240 -11.50 -14.12 16.89
N PHE A 241 -12.00 -12.90 16.70
CA PHE A 241 -11.18 -11.70 16.69
C PHE A 241 -11.81 -10.60 17.54
N GLU A 242 -11.00 -9.93 18.34
CA GLU A 242 -11.34 -8.56 18.69
C GLU A 242 -11.18 -7.71 17.44
N LEU A 243 -12.29 -7.13 16.97
CA LEU A 243 -12.30 -6.31 15.76
C LEU A 243 -12.30 -4.83 16.10
N TYR A 244 -11.35 -4.10 15.55
CA TYR A 244 -11.19 -2.66 15.70
C TYR A 244 -11.41 -1.96 14.38
N VAL A 245 -12.07 -0.78 14.38
CA VAL A 245 -12.36 -0.01 13.16
C VAL A 245 -12.12 1.48 13.39
N GLY A 246 -11.72 2.20 12.34
CA GLY A 246 -11.62 3.65 12.35
C GLY A 246 -10.30 4.22 12.83
N GLY A 247 -9.24 3.41 12.88
CA GLY A 247 -7.87 3.90 13.14
C GLY A 247 -7.23 4.56 11.92
N GLY A 248 -6.23 5.38 12.17
CA GLY A 248 -5.44 5.96 11.09
C GLY A 248 -4.50 7.07 11.50
N LEU A 249 -3.29 7.03 10.97
CA LEU A 249 -2.28 8.09 11.11
C LEU A 249 -2.55 9.25 10.14
N GLY A 250 -1.59 10.14 9.98
CA GLY A 250 -1.65 11.33 9.12
C GLY A 250 -1.72 12.61 9.95
N ALA A 251 -2.14 13.72 9.34
CA ALA A 251 -2.18 15.03 10.01
C ALA A 251 -3.07 15.04 11.27
N VAL A 252 -4.14 14.27 11.26
CA VAL A 252 -5.07 14.13 12.40
C VAL A 252 -5.19 12.64 12.72
N PRO A 253 -4.32 12.08 13.58
CA PRO A 253 -4.34 10.67 13.93
C PRO A 253 -5.57 10.32 14.78
N HIS A 254 -6.13 9.11 14.55
CA HIS A 254 -7.24 8.54 15.33
C HIS A 254 -6.89 7.10 15.71
N ASP A 255 -7.16 6.73 16.96
CA ASP A 255 -7.13 5.35 17.42
C ASP A 255 -8.34 4.59 16.87
N ALA A 256 -8.12 3.34 16.47
CA ALA A 256 -9.22 2.45 16.14
C ALA A 256 -10.11 2.20 17.36
N LYS A 257 -11.39 2.03 17.14
CA LYS A 257 -12.39 1.77 18.17
C LYS A 257 -12.80 0.31 18.15
N LEU A 258 -12.98 -0.29 19.30
CA LEU A 258 -13.46 -1.66 19.43
C LEU A 258 -14.85 -1.76 18.81
N PHE A 259 -14.94 -2.49 17.71
CA PHE A 259 -16.18 -2.77 16.99
C PHE A 259 -16.89 -4.00 17.56
N ASP A 260 -16.15 -5.09 17.77
CA ASP A 260 -16.65 -6.33 18.36
C ASP A 260 -15.58 -6.97 19.26
N PRO A 261 -15.89 -7.28 20.53
CA PRO A 261 -14.94 -7.93 21.43
C PRO A 261 -14.73 -9.42 21.14
N PHE A 262 -15.54 -10.01 20.29
CA PHE A 262 -15.39 -11.38 19.80
C PHE A 262 -16.19 -11.61 18.53
N LEU A 263 -15.62 -11.27 17.40
CA LEU A 263 -16.16 -11.64 16.10
C LEU A 263 -15.76 -13.08 15.79
N PRO A 264 -16.69 -14.04 15.65
CA PRO A 264 -16.36 -15.41 15.26
C PRO A 264 -15.60 -15.44 13.92
N GLU A 265 -14.69 -16.41 13.74
CA GLU A 265 -13.85 -16.49 12.53
C GLU A 265 -14.65 -16.62 11.23
N GLU A 266 -15.83 -17.23 11.27
CA GLU A 266 -16.74 -17.36 10.14
C GLU A 266 -17.41 -16.03 9.72
N GLU A 267 -17.50 -15.04 10.63
CA GLU A 267 -18.05 -13.71 10.36
C GLU A 267 -16.99 -12.69 9.89
N LEU A 268 -15.72 -13.09 9.82
CA LEU A 268 -14.62 -12.17 9.46
C LEU A 268 -14.84 -11.53 8.08
N LEU A 269 -15.02 -12.33 7.04
CA LEU A 269 -15.16 -11.82 5.68
C LEU A 269 -16.51 -11.14 5.42
N PRO A 270 -17.66 -11.68 5.87
CA PRO A 270 -18.95 -10.99 5.69
C PRO A 270 -19.01 -9.63 6.42
N ILE A 271 -18.46 -9.51 7.61
CA ILE A 271 -18.38 -8.22 8.32
C ILE A 271 -17.39 -7.27 7.64
N THR A 272 -16.26 -7.75 7.14
CA THR A 272 -15.33 -6.94 6.34
C THR A 272 -16.02 -6.36 5.09
N GLN A 273 -16.83 -7.15 4.39
CA GLN A 273 -17.61 -6.71 3.24
C GLN A 273 -18.67 -5.68 3.65
N ALA A 274 -19.41 -5.92 4.73
CA ALA A 274 -20.41 -4.97 5.24
C ALA A 274 -19.78 -3.61 5.63
N ILE A 275 -18.61 -3.63 6.29
CA ILE A 275 -17.83 -2.42 6.60
C ILE A 275 -17.44 -1.68 5.30
N ALA A 276 -16.98 -2.40 4.29
CA ALA A 276 -16.62 -1.83 3.00
C ALA A 276 -17.82 -1.14 2.33
N ARG A 277 -18.98 -1.78 2.27
CA ARG A 277 -20.21 -1.20 1.70
C ARG A 277 -20.67 0.06 2.47
N VAL A 278 -20.70 0.01 3.78
CA VAL A 278 -21.07 1.18 4.61
C VAL A 278 -20.08 2.33 4.35
N PHE A 279 -18.77 2.04 4.30
CA PHE A 279 -17.76 3.06 3.99
C PHE A 279 -17.87 3.59 2.56
N ALA A 280 -18.11 2.74 1.56
CA ALA A 280 -18.31 3.17 0.18
C ALA A 280 -19.55 4.08 0.02
N ARG A 281 -20.64 3.80 0.78
CA ARG A 281 -21.90 4.55 0.71
C ARG A 281 -21.87 5.86 1.50
N LEU A 282 -21.38 5.84 2.75
CA LEU A 282 -21.47 6.95 3.69
C LEU A 282 -20.17 7.73 3.88
N GLY A 283 -19.04 7.22 3.38
CA GLY A 283 -17.75 7.88 3.48
C GLY A 283 -17.71 9.19 2.68
N GLU A 284 -16.99 10.17 3.21
CA GLU A 284 -16.74 11.44 2.53
C GLU A 284 -15.94 11.24 1.24
N LYS A 285 -16.39 11.82 0.13
CA LYS A 285 -15.77 11.68 -1.19
C LYS A 285 -15.24 13.00 -1.76
N LYS A 286 -15.87 14.13 -1.41
CA LYS A 286 -15.52 15.46 -1.93
C LYS A 286 -14.36 16.07 -1.16
N ASN A 287 -14.42 16.07 0.18
CA ASN A 287 -13.36 16.59 1.02
C ASN A 287 -12.32 15.50 1.33
N ARG A 288 -11.27 15.44 0.54
CA ARG A 288 -10.21 14.44 0.67
C ARG A 288 -9.48 14.42 2.01
N ALA A 289 -9.42 15.55 2.72
CA ALA A 289 -8.81 15.61 4.05
C ALA A 289 -9.60 14.79 5.08
N GLN A 290 -10.90 14.61 4.85
CA GLN A 290 -11.82 13.89 5.73
C GLN A 290 -12.35 12.57 5.12
N ALA A 291 -11.80 12.10 4.00
CA ALA A 291 -12.32 10.97 3.24
C ALA A 291 -11.92 9.57 3.78
N ARG A 292 -11.12 9.47 4.86
CA ARG A 292 -10.79 8.20 5.51
C ARG A 292 -11.92 7.73 6.42
N ILE A 293 -12.09 6.40 6.57
CA ILE A 293 -13.12 5.79 7.44
C ILE A 293 -13.06 6.30 8.88
N LYS A 294 -11.88 6.64 9.40
CA LYS A 294 -11.72 7.19 10.76
C LYS A 294 -12.56 8.44 11.01
N PHE A 295 -12.76 9.27 10.00
CA PHE A 295 -13.62 10.45 10.12
C PHE A 295 -15.10 10.08 10.08
N LEU A 296 -15.49 9.06 9.31
CA LEU A 296 -16.85 8.53 9.33
C LEU A 296 -17.19 7.94 10.70
N VAL A 297 -16.29 7.11 11.26
CA VAL A 297 -16.47 6.53 12.60
C VAL A 297 -16.49 7.62 13.68
N ALA A 298 -15.64 8.65 13.58
CA ALA A 298 -15.65 9.76 14.53
C ALA A 298 -16.93 10.60 14.44
N LYS A 299 -17.49 10.77 13.23
CA LYS A 299 -18.75 11.51 13.00
C LYS A 299 -19.97 10.78 13.54
N LEU A 300 -20.07 9.47 13.31
CA LEU A 300 -21.22 8.65 13.71
C LEU A 300 -21.15 8.17 15.17
N GLY A 301 -19.94 8.00 15.70
CA GLY A 301 -19.67 7.18 16.88
C GLY A 301 -19.61 5.68 16.52
N ILE A 302 -18.92 4.90 17.36
CA ILE A 302 -18.70 3.46 17.06
C ILE A 302 -20.00 2.66 17.14
N ASP A 303 -20.91 3.00 18.05
CA ASP A 303 -22.15 2.25 18.24
C ASP A 303 -23.08 2.40 17.04
N GLU A 304 -23.26 3.62 16.52
CA GLU A 304 -24.08 3.86 15.34
C GLU A 304 -23.41 3.26 14.08
N PHE A 305 -22.09 3.39 13.95
CA PHE A 305 -21.38 2.75 12.87
C PHE A 305 -21.56 1.23 12.89
N ARG A 306 -21.44 0.60 14.08
CA ARG A 306 -21.67 -0.84 14.28
C ARG A 306 -23.11 -1.24 13.90
N ARG A 307 -24.10 -0.47 14.34
CA ARG A 307 -25.51 -0.71 14.00
C ARG A 307 -25.73 -0.77 12.49
N LEU A 308 -25.20 0.22 11.75
CA LEU A 308 -25.30 0.28 10.29
C LEU A 308 -24.60 -0.89 9.60
N VAL A 309 -23.42 -1.29 10.06
CA VAL A 309 -22.69 -2.44 9.52
C VAL A 309 -23.47 -3.74 9.77
N LEU A 310 -24.05 -3.94 10.95
CA LEU A 310 -24.84 -5.13 11.25
C LEU A 310 -26.15 -5.18 10.46
N GLU A 311 -26.77 -4.05 10.16
CA GLU A 311 -27.92 -3.96 9.27
C GLU A 311 -27.52 -4.33 7.84
N GLU A 312 -26.41 -3.79 7.33
CA GLU A 312 -25.87 -4.12 6.02
C GLU A 312 -25.54 -5.62 5.92
N ARG A 313 -24.92 -6.20 6.98
CA ARG A 313 -24.60 -7.64 7.03
C ARG A 313 -25.83 -8.54 6.85
N LYS A 314 -27.00 -8.14 7.37
CA LYS A 314 -28.25 -8.92 7.28
C LYS A 314 -28.79 -9.03 5.86
N ILE A 315 -28.55 -8.01 5.04
CA ILE A 315 -29.08 -7.94 3.66
C ILE A 315 -28.08 -8.41 2.61
N LEU A 316 -26.81 -8.67 2.98
CA LEU A 316 -25.82 -9.20 2.05
C LEU A 316 -26.25 -10.58 1.53
N PRO A 317 -26.23 -10.80 0.19
CA PRO A 317 -26.40 -12.12 -0.38
C PRO A 317 -25.33 -13.07 0.14
N HIS A 318 -25.70 -14.33 0.37
CA HIS A 318 -24.74 -15.34 0.82
C HIS A 318 -23.64 -15.54 -0.24
N ASP A 319 -22.37 -15.47 0.19
CA ASP A 319 -21.20 -15.77 -0.63
C ASP A 319 -20.45 -16.97 -0.03
N PRO A 320 -20.30 -18.08 -0.76
CA PRO A 320 -19.61 -19.27 -0.25
C PRO A 320 -18.12 -19.01 0.08
N ARG A 321 -17.53 -17.95 -0.45
CA ARG A 321 -16.15 -17.56 -0.14
C ARG A 321 -15.98 -17.08 1.30
N TRP A 322 -17.09 -16.66 1.96
CA TRP A 322 -17.02 -16.15 3.35
C TRP A 322 -16.48 -17.19 4.34
N THR A 323 -16.76 -18.46 4.11
CA THR A 323 -16.34 -19.57 5.00
C THR A 323 -15.47 -20.60 4.30
N GLY A 324 -15.39 -20.60 2.97
CA GLY A 324 -14.62 -21.58 2.21
C GLY A 324 -13.14 -21.66 2.59
N TYR A 325 -12.55 -20.56 3.09
CA TYR A 325 -11.17 -20.53 3.54
C TYR A 325 -10.93 -21.34 4.85
N LEU A 326 -11.96 -21.49 5.70
CA LEU A 326 -11.86 -22.22 6.97
C LEU A 326 -11.49 -23.68 6.77
N ALA A 327 -11.96 -24.29 5.68
CA ALA A 327 -11.63 -25.67 5.31
C ALA A 327 -10.15 -25.85 4.90
N ASN A 328 -9.40 -24.77 4.70
CA ASN A 328 -8.05 -24.80 4.17
C ASN A 328 -7.06 -23.98 5.03
N LEU A 329 -7.36 -23.74 6.31
CA LEU A 329 -6.51 -22.93 7.19
C LEU A 329 -5.06 -23.42 7.24
N ASP A 330 -4.85 -24.74 7.30
CA ASP A 330 -3.53 -25.36 7.44
C ASP A 330 -2.88 -25.74 6.09
N ARG A 331 -3.61 -25.60 4.96
CA ARG A 331 -3.13 -26.06 3.64
C ARG A 331 -1.82 -25.42 3.19
N ASN A 332 -1.62 -24.17 3.57
CA ASN A 332 -0.44 -23.38 3.21
C ASN A 332 0.37 -22.98 4.45
N ALA A 333 0.34 -23.81 5.50
CA ALA A 333 1.19 -23.57 6.65
C ALA A 333 2.66 -23.69 6.25
N ASP A 334 3.49 -22.79 6.78
CA ASP A 334 4.93 -22.83 6.55
C ASP A 334 5.50 -24.16 7.12
N LYS A 335 6.46 -24.73 6.40
CA LYS A 335 7.13 -25.99 6.79
C LYS A 335 8.62 -25.76 6.93
N PRO A 336 9.28 -26.37 7.94
CA PRO A 336 10.72 -26.30 8.07
C PRO A 336 11.42 -27.04 6.92
N LEU A 337 12.54 -26.49 6.45
CA LEU A 337 13.42 -27.13 5.47
C LEU A 337 14.20 -28.30 6.09
N LYS A 338 14.65 -28.11 7.33
CA LYS A 338 15.52 -29.04 8.06
C LYS A 338 14.90 -29.49 9.36
N ALA A 339 15.38 -30.59 9.91
CA ALA A 339 15.02 -31.03 11.25
C ALA A 339 15.43 -30.02 12.33
N PRO A 340 14.70 -29.93 13.45
CA PRO A 340 15.06 -29.07 14.56
C PRO A 340 16.42 -29.48 15.15
N SER A 341 17.23 -28.50 15.52
CA SER A 341 18.47 -28.75 16.24
C SER A 341 18.86 -27.52 17.04
N HIS A 342 19.63 -27.70 18.11
CA HIS A 342 20.07 -26.63 18.98
C HIS A 342 21.44 -26.10 18.58
N LEU A 343 21.72 -24.85 18.95
CA LEU A 343 23.01 -24.22 18.75
C LEU A 343 24.10 -25.02 19.49
N ASN A 344 25.00 -25.59 18.72
CA ASN A 344 26.08 -26.42 19.23
C ASN A 344 27.35 -25.57 19.50
N GLY A 345 28.43 -26.22 19.98
CA GLY A 345 29.71 -25.60 20.34
C GLY A 345 30.55 -25.09 19.16
N GLN A 346 29.96 -24.70 18.04
CA GLN A 346 30.67 -24.10 16.90
C GLN A 346 31.36 -22.80 17.32
N GLN A 347 32.54 -22.58 16.78
CA GLN A 347 33.27 -21.31 16.98
C GLN A 347 32.45 -20.15 16.40
N ARG A 348 32.12 -19.20 17.22
CA ARG A 348 31.33 -18.02 16.89
C ARG A 348 32.23 -16.91 16.34
N PRO A 349 31.93 -16.35 15.18
CA PRO A 349 32.68 -15.23 14.62
C PRO A 349 32.49 -13.95 15.43
N GLU A 350 33.38 -13.00 15.25
CA GLU A 350 33.25 -11.67 15.83
C GLU A 350 31.92 -11.01 15.42
N GLY A 351 31.26 -10.33 16.38
CA GLY A 351 29.94 -9.69 16.16
C GLY A 351 28.75 -10.64 16.28
N PHE A 352 28.95 -11.96 16.27
CA PHE A 352 27.82 -12.92 16.31
C PHE A 352 26.96 -12.76 17.56
N GLU A 353 27.55 -12.55 18.74
CA GLU A 353 26.77 -12.45 19.98
C GLU A 353 25.85 -11.22 20.00
N ALA A 354 26.33 -10.08 19.50
CA ALA A 354 25.53 -8.88 19.37
C ALA A 354 24.37 -9.06 18.39
N TRP A 355 24.64 -9.70 17.25
CA TRP A 355 23.62 -10.06 16.26
C TRP A 355 22.62 -11.07 16.83
N TYR A 356 23.11 -12.13 17.48
CA TYR A 356 22.24 -13.14 18.10
C TYR A 356 21.29 -12.53 19.11
N ALA A 357 21.79 -11.62 19.96
CA ALA A 357 21.00 -10.99 21.01
C ALA A 357 19.85 -10.10 20.49
N THR A 358 19.98 -9.51 19.31
CA THR A 358 19.01 -8.55 18.77
C THR A 358 18.23 -9.06 17.55
N ASN A 359 18.84 -9.95 16.75
CA ASN A 359 18.27 -10.34 15.46
C ASN A 359 17.66 -11.76 15.48
N VAL A 360 17.84 -12.54 16.55
CA VAL A 360 17.35 -13.92 16.62
C VAL A 360 16.19 -14.06 17.59
N TYR A 361 15.03 -14.46 17.08
CA TYR A 361 13.83 -14.76 17.85
C TYR A 361 13.63 -16.27 17.95
N ARG A 362 13.61 -16.84 19.18
CA ARG A 362 13.28 -18.25 19.40
C ARG A 362 11.80 -18.50 19.12
N GLN A 363 11.50 -19.38 18.19
CA GLN A 363 10.14 -19.76 17.85
C GLN A 363 9.45 -20.57 18.96
N LYS A 364 8.14 -20.71 18.91
CA LYS A 364 7.41 -21.64 19.79
C LYS A 364 7.74 -23.12 19.49
N GLN A 365 8.19 -23.40 18.26
CA GLN A 365 8.68 -24.71 17.87
C GLN A 365 10.14 -24.83 18.31
N ASP A 366 10.41 -25.81 19.18
CA ASP A 366 11.73 -26.04 19.76
C ASP A 366 12.78 -26.37 18.69
N GLY A 367 14.00 -25.88 18.85
CA GLY A 367 15.10 -26.05 17.91
C GLY A 367 15.03 -25.17 16.65
N TYR A 368 14.03 -24.28 16.54
CA TYR A 368 13.90 -23.32 15.44
C TYR A 368 13.90 -21.88 15.91
N VAL A 369 14.40 -21.01 15.03
CA VAL A 369 14.43 -19.56 15.24
C VAL A 369 13.95 -18.83 14.01
N ALA A 370 13.55 -17.58 14.21
CA ALA A 370 13.39 -16.59 13.17
C ALA A 370 14.55 -15.59 13.25
N ALA A 371 15.26 -15.39 12.14
CA ALA A 371 16.41 -14.49 12.06
C ALA A 371 16.02 -13.23 11.30
N SER A 372 16.08 -12.08 11.98
CA SER A 372 15.88 -10.77 11.36
C SER A 372 17.13 -10.35 10.61
N VAL A 373 16.93 -9.96 9.35
CA VAL A 373 17.94 -9.35 8.49
C VAL A 373 17.64 -7.85 8.46
N THR A 374 18.48 -7.08 9.17
CA THR A 374 18.36 -5.62 9.22
C THR A 374 18.71 -5.05 7.85
N VAL A 375 17.80 -4.27 7.28
CA VAL A 375 17.97 -3.66 5.95
C VAL A 375 18.06 -2.14 6.13
N PRO A 376 19.25 -1.56 5.92
CA PRO A 376 19.44 -0.12 6.11
C PRO A 376 18.46 0.70 5.26
N LEU A 377 17.67 1.57 5.89
CA LEU A 377 16.66 2.43 5.25
C LEU A 377 15.59 1.66 4.44
N GLY A 378 15.49 0.35 4.62
CA GLY A 378 14.60 -0.52 3.87
C GLY A 378 15.05 -0.81 2.44
N ASP A 379 16.32 -0.53 2.06
CA ASP A 379 16.82 -0.68 0.69
C ASP A 379 17.73 -1.90 0.56
N LEU A 380 17.39 -2.77 -0.38
CA LEU A 380 18.22 -3.87 -0.86
C LEU A 380 18.67 -3.59 -2.29
N SER A 381 19.94 -3.81 -2.59
CA SER A 381 20.34 -3.92 -4.00
C SER A 381 19.78 -5.21 -4.60
N SER A 382 19.60 -5.23 -5.92
CA SER A 382 19.20 -6.43 -6.66
C SER A 382 20.16 -7.60 -6.39
N TRP A 383 21.46 -7.32 -6.31
CA TRP A 383 22.47 -8.31 -5.94
C TRP A 383 22.24 -8.89 -4.53
N GLN A 384 22.00 -8.03 -3.52
CA GLN A 384 21.69 -8.48 -2.16
C GLN A 384 20.42 -9.31 -2.11
N MET A 385 19.38 -8.92 -2.85
CA MET A 385 18.13 -9.67 -2.94
C MET A 385 18.34 -11.08 -3.50
N ARG A 386 19.14 -11.25 -4.57
CA ARG A 386 19.49 -12.58 -5.11
C ARG A 386 20.27 -13.41 -4.11
N GLN A 387 21.29 -12.82 -3.48
CA GLN A 387 22.08 -13.53 -2.47
C GLN A 387 21.23 -13.94 -1.27
N LEU A 388 20.30 -13.08 -0.84
CA LEU A 388 19.37 -13.39 0.24
C LEU A 388 18.37 -14.48 -0.16
N SER A 389 17.96 -14.52 -1.43
CA SER A 389 17.16 -15.62 -2.00
C SER A 389 17.88 -16.97 -1.87
N ASP A 390 19.17 -17.03 -2.25
CA ASP A 390 19.99 -18.24 -2.11
C ASP A 390 20.19 -18.64 -0.64
N ILE A 391 20.40 -17.67 0.25
CA ILE A 391 20.49 -17.88 1.69
C ILE A 391 19.16 -18.47 2.22
N ALA A 392 18.04 -17.94 1.79
CA ALA A 392 16.73 -18.43 2.20
C ALA A 392 16.48 -19.88 1.74
N ARG A 393 16.82 -20.24 0.51
CA ARG A 393 16.77 -21.63 0.00
C ARG A 393 17.61 -22.58 0.86
N LYS A 394 18.76 -22.11 1.32
CA LYS A 394 19.70 -22.94 2.10
C LYS A 394 19.28 -23.15 3.55
N PHE A 395 18.66 -22.15 4.19
CA PHE A 395 18.43 -22.12 5.65
C PHE A 395 16.98 -22.06 6.08
N SER A 396 16.08 -21.47 5.30
CA SER A 396 14.70 -21.17 5.71
C SER A 396 13.63 -21.87 4.86
N GLY A 397 13.98 -22.36 3.66
CA GLY A 397 13.05 -23.08 2.79
C GLY A 397 11.84 -22.26 2.39
N ASP A 398 12.03 -21.09 1.80
CA ASP A 398 10.97 -20.19 1.32
C ASP A 398 10.04 -19.58 2.39
N ASN A 399 10.45 -19.64 3.67
CA ASN A 399 9.68 -19.06 4.77
C ASN A 399 10.16 -17.64 5.10
N ILE A 400 9.95 -16.72 4.16
CA ILE A 400 10.46 -15.36 4.22
C ILE A 400 9.31 -14.38 4.48
N ARG A 401 9.56 -13.35 5.27
CA ARG A 401 8.63 -12.24 5.51
C ARG A 401 9.34 -10.90 5.39
N THR A 402 8.66 -9.91 4.82
CA THR A 402 8.98 -8.51 5.08
C THR A 402 8.34 -8.05 6.37
N THR A 403 8.95 -7.09 7.07
CA THR A 403 8.42 -6.54 8.32
C THR A 403 7.93 -5.11 8.15
N VAL A 404 7.14 -4.64 9.11
CA VAL A 404 6.67 -3.24 9.14
C VAL A 404 7.78 -2.26 9.58
N GLU A 405 8.90 -2.78 10.07
CA GLU A 405 10.15 -2.05 10.34
C GLU A 405 11.05 -1.92 9.10
N GLN A 406 10.58 -2.35 7.93
CA GLN A 406 11.33 -2.33 6.67
C GLN A 406 12.52 -3.31 6.63
N ASN A 407 12.44 -4.41 7.36
CA ASN A 407 13.42 -5.48 7.42
C ASN A 407 12.92 -6.76 6.74
N MET A 408 13.81 -7.75 6.60
CA MET A 408 13.46 -9.11 6.18
C MET A 408 13.56 -10.06 7.38
N LEU A 409 12.74 -11.13 7.36
CA LEU A 409 12.73 -12.15 8.39
C LEU A 409 12.81 -13.54 7.75
N LEU A 410 13.85 -14.30 8.09
CA LEU A 410 14.01 -15.71 7.72
C LEU A 410 13.46 -16.57 8.86
N ARG A 411 12.41 -17.34 8.59
CA ARG A 411 11.71 -18.16 9.59
C ARG A 411 12.08 -19.63 9.43
N TRP A 412 11.83 -20.43 10.45
CA TRP A 412 12.13 -21.86 10.46
C TRP A 412 13.61 -22.20 10.23
N VAL A 413 14.50 -21.33 10.65
CA VAL A 413 15.93 -21.60 10.65
C VAL A 413 16.24 -22.55 11.80
N SER A 414 16.94 -23.66 11.53
CA SER A 414 17.44 -24.55 12.60
C SER A 414 18.51 -23.83 13.42
N GLU A 415 18.46 -23.91 14.75
CA GLU A 415 19.42 -23.17 15.60
C GLU A 415 20.87 -23.54 15.29
N ALA A 416 21.16 -24.79 14.90
CA ALA A 416 22.52 -25.17 14.52
C ALA A 416 23.05 -24.48 13.25
N ASP A 417 22.16 -23.91 12.44
CA ASP A 417 22.53 -23.19 11.23
C ASP A 417 22.84 -21.71 11.46
N LEU A 418 22.68 -21.19 12.68
CA LEU A 418 22.85 -19.75 12.96
C LEU A 418 24.25 -19.24 12.65
N VAL A 419 25.30 -19.98 12.98
CA VAL A 419 26.69 -19.57 12.68
C VAL A 419 26.97 -19.55 11.18
N PRO A 420 26.64 -20.60 10.40
CA PRO A 420 26.70 -20.53 8.93
C PRO A 420 25.85 -19.40 8.32
N LEU A 421 24.62 -19.21 8.80
CA LEU A 421 23.75 -18.14 8.34
C LEU A 421 24.38 -16.76 8.57
N TYR A 422 24.89 -16.49 9.78
CA TYR A 422 25.55 -15.23 10.08
C TYR A 422 26.72 -14.93 9.14
N LYS A 423 27.55 -15.95 8.84
CA LYS A 423 28.67 -15.80 7.88
C LYS A 423 28.20 -15.46 6.46
N GLU A 424 27.12 -16.08 6.01
CA GLU A 424 26.55 -15.75 4.68
C GLU A 424 25.97 -14.33 4.68
N LEU A 425 25.25 -13.92 5.73
CA LEU A 425 24.76 -12.54 5.86
C LEU A 425 25.93 -11.54 5.92
N GLN A 426 27.02 -11.87 6.64
CA GLN A 426 28.23 -11.05 6.68
C GLN A 426 28.85 -10.86 5.31
N ARG A 427 28.90 -11.91 4.50
CA ARG A 427 29.43 -11.85 3.13
C ARG A 427 28.69 -10.85 2.23
N ILE A 428 27.40 -10.64 2.49
CA ILE A 428 26.57 -9.72 1.70
C ILE A 428 26.30 -8.38 2.42
N GLY A 429 26.95 -8.14 3.58
CA GLY A 429 26.80 -6.91 4.34
C GLY A 429 25.43 -6.70 4.99
N LEU A 430 24.74 -7.80 5.38
CA LEU A 430 23.42 -7.77 6.01
C LEU A 430 23.41 -8.47 7.40
N ASN A 431 24.54 -8.49 8.08
CA ASN A 431 24.69 -9.09 9.40
C ASN A 431 24.70 -8.06 10.55
N GLU A 432 24.28 -6.82 10.29
CA GLU A 432 24.29 -5.76 11.32
C GLU A 432 23.35 -6.10 12.48
N PRO A 433 23.80 -5.96 13.73
CA PRO A 433 22.95 -6.14 14.91
C PRO A 433 21.99 -4.96 15.09
N GLY A 434 21.01 -5.13 15.97
CA GLY A 434 20.15 -4.03 16.42
C GLY A 434 18.75 -4.05 15.86
N ALA A 435 18.30 -5.16 15.26
CA ALA A 435 16.91 -5.29 14.82
C ALA A 435 15.95 -4.93 15.95
N GLY A 436 15.02 -4.02 15.64
CA GLY A 436 14.05 -3.54 16.61
C GLY A 436 14.61 -2.69 17.76
N SER A 437 15.78 -2.11 17.64
CA SER A 437 16.38 -1.18 18.59
C SER A 437 16.41 0.26 18.08
N ILE A 438 17.00 1.19 18.83
CA ILE A 438 17.09 2.61 18.45
C ILE A 438 17.89 2.86 17.18
N VAL A 439 18.78 1.92 16.79
CA VAL A 439 19.55 2.02 15.53
C VAL A 439 18.78 1.53 14.31
N ASP A 440 17.70 0.77 14.50
CA ASP A 440 16.81 0.27 13.45
C ASP A 440 15.74 1.32 13.12
N ILE A 441 16.15 2.35 12.39
CA ILE A 441 15.31 3.52 12.14
C ILE A 441 14.43 3.29 10.92
N THR A 442 13.11 3.38 11.13
CA THR A 442 12.12 3.33 10.04
C THR A 442 11.95 4.71 9.40
N ALA A 443 12.08 4.80 8.09
CA ALA A 443 11.89 6.06 7.34
C ALA A 443 11.09 5.85 6.05
N CYS A 444 10.24 6.82 5.70
CA CYS A 444 9.64 6.82 4.37
C CYS A 444 10.62 7.44 3.34
N PRO A 445 10.37 7.31 2.02
CA PRO A 445 11.26 7.90 1.01
C PRO A 445 11.46 9.43 1.13
N GLY A 446 10.51 10.17 1.70
CA GLY A 446 10.66 11.62 1.88
C GLY A 446 10.91 12.37 0.57
N THR A 447 11.81 13.35 0.61
CA THR A 447 12.15 14.17 -0.56
C THR A 447 12.97 13.44 -1.62
N ASP A 448 13.45 12.24 -1.35
CA ASP A 448 14.24 11.50 -2.35
C ASP A 448 13.42 11.19 -3.60
N THR A 449 12.18 10.72 -3.42
CA THR A 449 11.32 10.32 -4.54
C THR A 449 9.86 10.74 -4.41
N CYS A 450 9.37 11.08 -3.20
CA CYS A 450 7.96 11.35 -2.98
C CYS A 450 7.59 12.82 -3.30
N LYS A 451 6.62 13.04 -4.18
CA LYS A 451 6.09 14.39 -4.51
C LYS A 451 5.56 15.16 -3.29
N LEU A 452 5.14 14.47 -2.23
CA LEU A 452 4.63 15.04 -0.99
C LEU A 452 5.71 15.27 0.06
N GLY A 453 6.95 14.85 -0.21
CA GLY A 453 8.06 15.02 0.72
C GLY A 453 8.32 16.50 1.00
N ILE A 454 8.40 16.87 2.28
CA ILE A 454 8.77 18.23 2.73
C ILE A 454 10.22 18.26 3.19
N ALA A 455 10.68 17.22 3.90
CA ALA A 455 12.06 17.11 4.34
C ALA A 455 12.62 15.71 4.09
N SER A 456 13.95 15.57 4.07
CA SER A 456 14.67 14.33 3.80
C SER A 456 14.63 13.37 5.00
N SER A 457 13.61 12.54 5.05
CA SER A 457 13.47 11.53 6.11
C SER A 457 14.57 10.47 6.04
N ARG A 458 14.95 10.02 4.84
CA ARG A 458 16.00 9.00 4.67
C ARG A 458 17.38 9.56 4.98
N GLY A 459 17.68 10.77 4.52
CA GLY A 459 18.94 11.42 4.85
C GLY A 459 19.11 11.62 6.36
N LEU A 460 18.06 12.07 7.06
CA LEU A 460 18.07 12.16 8.52
C LEU A 460 18.22 10.78 9.18
N ALA A 461 17.49 9.77 8.70
CA ALA A 461 17.58 8.40 9.24
C ALA A 461 19.01 7.83 9.08
N ALA A 462 19.62 8.00 7.93
CA ALA A 462 21.00 7.57 7.68
C ALA A 462 22.00 8.23 8.66
N GLU A 463 21.87 9.54 8.86
CA GLU A 463 22.76 10.28 9.81
C GLU A 463 22.55 9.83 11.24
N LEU A 464 21.30 9.67 11.69
CA LEU A 464 21.01 9.18 13.05
C LEU A 464 21.49 7.75 13.25
N SER A 465 21.23 6.84 12.30
CA SER A 465 21.70 5.44 12.37
C SER A 465 23.23 5.39 12.50
N ARG A 466 23.96 6.16 11.68
CA ARG A 466 25.42 6.26 11.75
C ARG A 466 25.92 6.74 13.12
N ARG A 467 25.31 7.81 13.69
CA ARG A 467 25.70 8.36 15.00
C ARG A 467 25.38 7.41 16.14
N LEU A 468 24.20 6.79 16.11
CA LEU A 468 23.75 5.88 17.16
C LEU A 468 24.53 4.56 17.11
N ALA A 469 24.84 4.02 15.94
CA ALA A 469 25.67 2.83 15.79
C ALA A 469 27.07 3.05 16.40
N ALA A 470 27.70 4.20 16.16
CA ALA A 470 29.00 4.55 16.74
C ALA A 470 29.00 4.62 18.28
N LYS A 471 27.83 4.92 18.89
CA LYS A 471 27.64 5.01 20.36
C LYS A 471 27.02 3.73 20.96
N SER A 472 26.58 2.75 20.14
CA SER A 472 25.68 1.66 20.54
C SER A 472 26.16 0.84 21.73
N PHE A 473 27.45 0.58 21.83
CA PHE A 473 28.04 -0.15 22.98
C PHE A 473 27.88 0.56 24.33
N ASN A 474 27.87 1.90 24.34
CA ASN A 474 27.81 2.74 25.50
C ASN A 474 26.39 3.22 25.87
N LEU A 475 25.38 2.92 25.02
CA LEU A 475 24.01 3.32 25.32
C LEU A 475 23.42 2.52 26.47
N ASP A 476 22.70 3.21 27.36
CA ASP A 476 21.89 2.57 28.41
C ASP A 476 20.85 1.63 27.76
N GLN A 477 20.59 0.49 28.43
CA GLN A 477 19.66 -0.51 27.88
C GLN A 477 18.27 0.03 27.66
N SER A 478 17.80 0.98 28.46
CA SER A 478 16.50 1.62 28.26
C SER A 478 16.44 2.49 27.02
N VAL A 479 17.58 3.06 26.61
CA VAL A 479 17.70 3.84 25.36
C VAL A 479 17.81 2.90 24.16
N LYS A 480 18.55 1.78 24.28
CA LYS A 480 18.64 0.76 23.21
C LYS A 480 17.28 0.25 22.77
N ASN A 481 16.33 0.14 23.67
CA ASN A 481 14.98 -0.38 23.39
C ASN A 481 14.02 0.65 22.79
N LEU A 482 14.41 1.93 22.67
CA LEU A 482 13.60 2.96 22.06
C LEU A 482 13.51 2.79 20.53
N ARG A 483 12.45 3.33 19.94
CA ARG A 483 12.19 3.31 18.49
C ARG A 483 12.20 4.72 17.93
N ILE A 484 12.91 4.90 16.82
CA ILE A 484 12.89 6.15 16.03
C ILE A 484 12.17 5.90 14.71
N LYS A 485 11.19 6.75 14.38
CA LYS A 485 10.46 6.69 13.12
C LYS A 485 10.35 8.06 12.49
N ILE A 486 10.69 8.16 11.19
CA ILE A 486 10.82 9.42 10.49
C ILE A 486 9.92 9.44 9.25
N SER A 487 9.16 10.52 9.08
CA SER A 487 8.36 10.78 7.88
C SER A 487 8.81 12.08 7.21
N GLY A 488 8.88 12.12 5.90
CA GLY A 488 9.22 13.32 5.16
C GLY A 488 8.12 14.40 5.17
N CYS A 489 6.92 14.09 5.69
CA CYS A 489 5.80 15.03 5.85
C CYS A 489 4.78 14.50 6.89
N PHE A 490 3.73 15.27 7.15
CA PHE A 490 2.66 14.96 8.10
C PHE A 490 1.81 13.73 7.74
N ASN A 491 1.95 13.12 6.54
CA ASN A 491 1.17 11.94 6.14
C ASN A 491 1.52 10.67 6.93
N SER A 492 2.60 10.67 7.72
CA SER A 492 3.00 9.59 8.62
C SER A 492 3.23 8.23 7.94
N CYS A 493 3.82 8.24 6.74
CA CYS A 493 4.17 7.00 6.05
C CYS A 493 5.26 6.22 6.79
N GLY A 494 6.20 6.91 7.47
CA GLY A 494 7.19 6.33 8.37
C GLY A 494 6.64 6.02 9.77
N GLN A 495 5.35 6.26 10.04
CA GLN A 495 4.67 5.91 11.30
C GLN A 495 5.16 6.66 12.54
N HIS A 496 5.60 7.91 12.41
CA HIS A 496 6.20 8.71 13.49
C HIS A 496 5.31 8.90 14.73
N HIS A 497 3.99 8.76 14.63
CA HIS A 497 3.09 8.91 15.79
C HIS A 497 3.16 7.78 16.81
N ILE A 498 3.59 6.58 16.39
CA ILE A 498 3.61 5.39 17.26
C ILE A 498 5.00 5.01 17.75
N SER A 499 6.00 5.87 17.57
CA SER A 499 7.37 5.65 18.05
C SER A 499 7.64 6.43 19.31
N ASP A 500 8.64 6.00 20.07
CA ASP A 500 9.15 6.73 21.25
C ASP A 500 9.63 8.12 20.82
N LEU A 501 10.47 8.17 19.77
CA LEU A 501 10.93 9.40 19.12
C LEU A 501 10.45 9.41 17.68
N GLY A 502 9.51 10.29 17.37
CA GLY A 502 8.95 10.47 16.04
C GLY A 502 9.34 11.82 15.46
N PHE A 503 9.56 11.84 14.12
CA PHE A 503 9.88 13.07 13.41
C PHE A 503 9.10 13.15 12.10
N TYR A 504 8.58 14.34 11.76
CA TYR A 504 8.03 14.55 10.42
C TYR A 504 8.42 15.89 9.83
N GLY A 505 8.70 15.88 8.53
CA GLY A 505 9.17 17.03 7.78
C GLY A 505 8.16 18.16 7.74
N VAL A 506 8.66 19.38 8.01
CA VAL A 506 7.97 20.66 7.84
C VAL A 506 8.96 21.67 7.26
N SER A 507 8.46 22.72 6.63
CA SER A 507 9.28 23.82 6.11
C SER A 507 8.99 25.11 6.87
N ARG A 508 10.03 25.89 7.16
CA ARG A 508 9.90 27.22 7.76
C ARG A 508 10.53 28.27 6.85
N ASN A 509 9.99 29.48 6.87
CA ASN A 509 10.56 30.62 6.16
C ASN A 509 11.33 31.48 7.18
N ILE A 510 12.65 31.58 7.01
CA ILE A 510 13.54 32.28 7.89
C ILE A 510 14.34 33.26 7.00
N ASN A 511 14.25 34.56 7.28
CA ASN A 511 14.96 35.60 6.52
C ASN A 511 14.75 35.45 4.99
N ASN A 512 13.51 35.23 4.56
CA ASN A 512 13.10 35.02 3.17
C ASN A 512 13.70 33.76 2.49
N ARG A 513 14.30 32.83 3.24
CA ARG A 513 14.78 31.55 2.75
C ARG A 513 13.98 30.40 3.37
N LYS A 514 13.74 29.35 2.58
CA LYS A 514 13.15 28.12 3.10
C LYS A 514 14.21 27.30 3.83
N VAL A 515 13.85 26.77 4.99
CA VAL A 515 14.73 25.94 5.83
C VAL A 515 14.01 24.65 6.18
N PRO A 516 14.64 23.46 5.95
CA PRO A 516 14.06 22.20 6.32
C PRO A 516 14.04 22.02 7.84
N HIS A 517 12.90 21.61 8.36
CA HIS A 517 12.68 21.32 9.78
C HIS A 517 12.01 19.96 9.95
N PHE A 518 12.11 19.44 11.15
CA PHE A 518 11.27 18.33 11.59
C PHE A 518 10.46 18.72 12.82
N GLN A 519 9.19 18.39 12.79
CA GLN A 519 8.33 18.39 13.96
C GLN A 519 8.72 17.23 14.85
N VAL A 520 9.05 17.50 16.11
CA VAL A 520 9.36 16.49 17.13
C VAL A 520 8.08 15.94 17.72
N VAL A 521 7.94 14.62 17.75
CA VAL A 521 6.81 13.88 18.33
C VAL A 521 7.35 12.86 19.32
N LEU A 522 6.96 12.91 20.58
CA LEU A 522 7.51 12.05 21.63
C LEU A 522 6.45 11.23 22.35
N GLY A 523 6.84 10.04 22.83
CA GLY A 523 6.04 9.22 23.71
C GLY A 523 4.91 8.45 23.04
N GLY A 524 5.00 8.19 21.74
CA GLY A 524 4.17 7.19 21.07
C GLY A 524 4.49 5.80 21.59
N GLN A 525 3.56 4.86 21.40
CA GLN A 525 3.71 3.49 21.86
C GLN A 525 3.59 2.52 20.70
N TRP A 526 4.68 1.82 20.43
CA TRP A 526 4.75 0.72 19.48
C TRP A 526 4.04 -0.54 19.99
N GLN A 527 4.27 -0.90 21.24
CA GLN A 527 3.67 -2.04 21.93
C GLN A 527 2.15 -1.92 22.05
N ASN A 528 1.48 -2.97 22.46
CA ASN A 528 0.02 -3.05 22.56
C ASN A 528 -0.66 -2.68 21.23
N ASN A 529 -0.14 -3.24 20.14
CA ASN A 529 -0.67 -3.00 18.77
C ASN A 529 -0.76 -1.51 18.40
N ALA A 530 0.27 -0.72 18.69
CA ALA A 530 0.30 0.74 18.54
C ALA A 530 -0.67 1.46 19.49
N GLY A 531 -0.57 1.15 20.77
CA GLY A 531 -1.56 1.51 21.80
C GLY A 531 -1.65 2.99 22.16
N ALA A 532 -0.70 3.84 21.74
CA ALA A 532 -0.77 5.28 21.98
C ALA A 532 -0.01 6.08 20.94
N TYR A 533 -0.49 7.30 20.70
CA TYR A 533 0.15 8.25 19.78
C TYR A 533 0.99 9.29 20.55
N GLY A 534 2.16 9.60 19.97
CA GLY A 534 3.08 10.58 20.52
C GLY A 534 2.55 12.00 20.49
N LEU A 535 3.07 12.80 21.38
CA LEU A 535 2.75 14.20 21.55
C LEU A 535 3.63 15.06 20.63
N ALA A 536 3.03 15.81 19.74
CA ALA A 536 3.73 16.82 18.94
C ALA A 536 4.18 18.01 19.82
N LEU A 537 5.48 18.30 19.84
CA LEU A 537 6.10 19.31 20.70
C LEU A 537 6.40 20.60 19.92
N ILE A 538 7.55 20.64 19.28
CA ILE A 538 8.15 21.80 18.63
C ILE A 538 8.79 21.38 17.30
N SER A 539 8.91 22.29 16.35
CA SER A 539 9.68 22.05 15.13
C SER A 539 11.12 22.58 15.28
N VAL A 540 12.08 21.76 14.89
CA VAL A 540 13.52 22.03 15.02
C VAL A 540 14.16 21.91 13.64
N PRO A 541 15.18 22.74 13.30
CA PRO A 541 15.91 22.62 12.03
C PRO A 541 16.44 21.21 11.83
N SER A 542 16.36 20.71 10.61
CA SER A 542 16.77 19.36 10.22
C SER A 542 18.16 18.99 10.76
N LYS A 543 19.12 19.91 10.68
CA LYS A 543 20.50 19.73 11.12
C LYS A 543 20.67 19.59 12.64
N ARG A 544 19.67 20.01 13.45
CA ARG A 544 19.69 19.93 14.92
C ARG A 544 18.95 18.70 15.48
N ILE A 545 18.32 17.89 14.64
CA ILE A 545 17.60 16.70 15.13
C ILE A 545 18.51 15.69 15.83
N PRO A 546 19.77 15.45 15.43
CA PRO A 546 20.67 14.62 16.23
C PRO A 546 20.87 15.13 17.66
N ASP A 547 21.02 16.45 17.84
CA ASP A 547 21.16 17.08 19.17
C ASP A 547 19.86 16.91 20.00
N VAL A 548 18.69 16.91 19.34
CA VAL A 548 17.39 16.60 19.99
C VAL A 548 17.38 15.17 20.53
N VAL A 549 17.81 14.20 19.74
CA VAL A 549 17.85 12.79 20.14
C VAL A 549 18.79 12.60 21.33
N ASP A 550 20.01 13.14 21.25
CA ASP A 550 20.99 13.05 22.34
C ASP A 550 20.43 13.68 23.63
N ARG A 551 19.92 14.89 23.59
CA ARG A 551 19.40 15.63 24.74
C ARG A 551 18.20 14.92 25.41
N ILE A 552 17.30 14.37 24.64
CA ILE A 552 16.13 13.66 25.16
C ILE A 552 16.54 12.33 25.81
N THR A 553 17.40 11.55 25.16
CA THR A 553 17.86 10.26 25.67
C THR A 553 18.73 10.40 26.90
N GLU A 554 19.64 11.39 26.96
CA GLU A 554 20.43 11.70 28.12
C GLU A 554 19.56 12.11 29.33
N ARG A 555 18.56 12.98 29.09
CA ARG A 555 17.63 13.39 30.14
C ARG A 555 16.80 12.21 30.63
N PHE A 556 16.34 11.33 29.74
CA PHE A 556 15.62 10.12 30.12
C PHE A 556 16.44 9.23 31.03
N VAL A 557 17.69 8.94 30.68
CA VAL A 557 18.58 8.12 31.51
C VAL A 557 18.81 8.76 32.88
N ARG A 558 19.01 10.07 32.94
CA ARG A 558 19.32 10.80 34.20
C ARG A 558 18.12 10.93 35.12
N GLU A 559 16.90 11.15 34.58
CA GLU A 559 15.72 11.57 35.35
C GLU A 559 14.60 10.52 35.43
N ARG A 560 14.71 9.37 34.72
CA ARG A 560 13.73 8.30 34.83
C ARG A 560 13.68 7.71 36.23
N GLN A 561 12.49 7.33 36.67
CA GLN A 561 12.24 6.73 37.96
C GLN A 561 12.20 5.20 37.85
N HIS A 562 13.14 4.48 38.49
CA HIS A 562 13.19 3.00 38.47
C HIS A 562 12.94 2.37 37.08
N THR A 563 11.83 1.67 36.95
CA THR A 563 11.38 0.98 35.71
C THR A 563 10.45 1.84 34.84
N GLU A 564 10.46 3.18 35.02
CA GLU A 564 9.59 4.08 34.25
C GLU A 564 9.80 3.91 32.78
N SER A 565 8.69 3.68 32.04
CA SER A 565 8.70 3.64 30.58
C SER A 565 8.95 5.03 29.97
N PHE A 566 9.47 5.08 28.77
CA PHE A 566 9.68 6.36 28.07
C PHE A 566 8.37 7.15 27.91
N GLN A 567 7.24 6.49 27.65
CA GLN A 567 5.92 7.11 27.56
C GLN A 567 5.51 7.77 28.88
N SER A 568 5.71 7.07 30.00
CA SER A 568 5.40 7.59 31.35
C SER A 568 6.30 8.78 31.69
N PHE A 569 7.59 8.69 31.35
CA PHE A 569 8.53 9.78 31.50
C PHE A 569 8.10 11.03 30.71
N ILE A 570 7.78 10.90 29.41
CA ILE A 570 7.33 12.01 28.57
C ILE A 570 6.05 12.63 29.13
N LYS A 571 5.11 11.81 29.60
CA LYS A 571 3.87 12.27 30.23
C LYS A 571 4.12 13.03 31.53
N ARG A 572 5.03 12.53 32.38
CA ARG A 572 5.39 13.13 33.65
C ARG A 572 6.10 14.47 33.50
N ILE A 573 7.09 14.55 32.60
CA ILE A 573 7.81 15.80 32.35
C ILE A 573 6.86 16.85 31.72
N GLY A 574 6.02 16.43 30.81
CA GLY A 574 4.99 17.25 30.19
C GLY A 574 5.48 18.12 29.02
N LYS A 575 4.54 18.49 28.15
CA LYS A 575 4.79 19.16 26.87
C LYS A 575 5.59 20.46 27.04
N ARG A 576 5.24 21.32 28.01
CA ARG A 576 5.85 22.66 28.17
C ARG A 576 7.32 22.55 28.52
N GLU A 577 7.65 21.69 29.46
CA GLU A 577 9.03 21.51 29.93
C GLU A 577 9.90 20.88 28.83
N LEU A 578 9.38 19.87 28.10
CA LEU A 578 10.07 19.26 26.97
C LEU A 578 10.32 20.28 25.84
N ALA A 579 9.33 21.13 25.52
CA ALA A 579 9.49 22.16 24.50
C ALA A 579 10.54 23.20 24.91
N ARG A 580 10.51 23.65 26.19
CA ARG A 580 11.50 24.61 26.74
C ARG A 580 12.91 24.04 26.68
N MET A 581 13.11 22.77 26.98
CA MET A 581 14.39 22.09 26.90
C MET A 581 15.01 22.12 25.49
N LEU A 582 14.18 22.17 24.45
CA LEU A 582 14.61 22.15 23.04
C LEU A 582 14.62 23.54 22.38
N GLU A 583 14.24 24.58 23.09
CA GLU A 583 14.01 25.93 22.52
C GLU A 583 15.26 26.52 21.89
N ASP A 584 16.41 26.37 22.51
CA ASP A 584 17.69 26.85 21.98
C ASP A 584 18.07 26.16 20.66
N LEU A 585 17.66 24.91 20.44
CA LEU A 585 17.91 24.17 19.22
C LEU A 585 17.08 24.69 18.03
N THR A 586 16.11 25.57 18.26
CA THR A 586 15.32 26.19 17.18
C THR A 586 16.04 27.35 16.50
N GLN A 587 17.12 27.85 17.09
CA GLN A 587 17.89 28.98 16.57
C GLN A 587 18.65 28.56 15.31
N ILE A 588 18.60 29.42 14.28
CA ILE A 588 19.23 29.20 12.99
C ILE A 588 20.20 30.35 12.71
N PRO A 589 21.48 30.07 12.40
CA PRO A 589 22.41 31.06 11.94
C PRO A 589 21.96 31.66 10.61
N SER A 590 22.48 32.87 10.26
CA SER A 590 22.24 33.41 8.93
C SER A 590 22.86 32.52 7.85
N PHE A 591 22.38 32.62 6.62
CA PHE A 591 22.91 31.81 5.50
C PHE A 591 24.41 32.06 5.29
N GLU A 592 24.84 33.28 5.49
CA GLU A 592 26.25 33.68 5.35
C GLU A 592 27.11 33.12 6.47
N ALA A 593 26.55 32.93 7.68
CA ALA A 593 27.27 32.38 8.81
C ALA A 593 27.39 30.86 8.76
N ASP A 594 26.32 30.18 8.35
CA ASP A 594 26.31 28.73 8.17
C ASP A 594 25.26 28.27 7.12
N PRO A 595 25.66 28.16 5.85
CA PRO A 595 24.76 27.74 4.78
C PRO A 595 24.27 26.29 4.91
N SER A 596 24.91 25.45 5.75
CA SER A 596 24.51 24.03 5.90
C SER A 596 23.11 23.86 6.47
N PHE A 597 22.60 24.81 7.28
CA PHE A 597 21.23 24.81 7.79
C PHE A 597 20.17 24.98 6.70
N TYR A 598 20.56 25.49 5.55
CA TYR A 598 19.67 25.75 4.41
C TYR A 598 19.72 24.63 3.36
N SER A 599 20.35 23.50 3.68
CA SER A 599 20.30 22.24 2.93
C SER A 599 19.75 21.13 3.82
N ASP A 600 19.20 20.07 3.21
CA ASP A 600 18.72 18.93 4.00
C ASP A 600 19.79 17.83 4.14
N TRP A 601 19.53 16.82 4.94
CA TRP A 601 20.42 15.67 5.06
C TRP A 601 20.41 14.85 3.75
N GLY A 602 21.60 14.50 3.29
CA GLY A 602 21.76 13.73 2.05
C GLY A 602 21.59 14.52 0.75
N ASP A 603 21.19 15.81 0.83
CA ASP A 603 21.05 16.70 -0.33
C ASP A 603 21.87 17.99 -0.10
N PRO A 604 22.98 18.21 -0.84
CA PRO A 604 23.83 19.38 -0.67
C PRO A 604 23.24 20.69 -1.26
N ARG A 605 22.16 20.59 -2.05
CA ARG A 605 21.54 21.75 -2.68
C ARG A 605 20.84 22.64 -1.65
N VAL A 606 20.69 23.91 -2.00
CA VAL A 606 19.85 24.82 -1.19
C VAL A 606 18.43 24.30 -1.19
N TYR A 607 17.87 24.17 0.01
CA TYR A 607 16.55 23.58 0.21
C TYR A 607 15.42 24.44 -0.42
N THR A 608 14.54 23.78 -1.14
CA THR A 608 13.33 24.36 -1.70
C THR A 608 12.15 23.38 -1.60
N ILE A 609 10.94 23.90 -1.50
CA ILE A 609 9.70 23.11 -1.58
C ILE A 609 9.03 23.24 -2.96
N GLY A 610 9.67 23.92 -3.92
CA GLY A 610 9.08 24.23 -5.24
C GLY A 610 8.62 23.02 -6.03
N ASP A 611 9.17 21.84 -5.75
CA ASP A 611 8.86 20.59 -6.44
C ASP A 611 7.75 19.75 -5.77
N MET A 612 7.06 20.32 -4.78
CA MET A 612 5.91 19.65 -4.18
C MET A 612 4.77 19.54 -5.19
N GLY A 613 4.42 18.31 -5.55
CA GLY A 613 3.27 18.03 -6.38
C GLY A 613 1.95 18.05 -5.61
N VAL A 614 0.84 18.24 -6.30
CA VAL A 614 -0.49 17.96 -5.77
C VAL A 614 -0.60 16.44 -5.56
N GLY A 615 -0.98 16.05 -4.37
CA GLY A 615 -0.85 14.73 -3.76
C GLY A 615 -1.11 13.51 -4.63
N GLU A 616 -0.13 12.66 -4.75
CA GLU A 616 -0.14 11.42 -5.52
C GLU A 616 -0.92 10.26 -4.90
N CYS A 617 -0.97 10.18 -3.58
CA CYS A 617 -1.90 9.23 -2.93
C CYS A 617 -3.35 9.72 -3.00
N ALA A 618 -3.59 10.70 -3.86
CA ALA A 618 -4.79 11.46 -3.95
C ALA A 618 -5.26 11.59 -5.39
N GLY A 619 -5.41 10.44 -6.10
CA GLY A 619 -6.26 10.42 -7.28
C GLY A 619 -7.60 11.12 -6.96
N GLU A 620 -8.26 11.76 -7.87
CA GLU A 620 -9.63 12.23 -7.65
C GLU A 620 -10.53 11.03 -7.35
N VAL A 621 -11.63 11.25 -6.67
CA VAL A 621 -12.62 10.18 -6.52
C VAL A 621 -13.33 10.07 -7.86
N ILE A 622 -13.00 9.05 -8.60
CA ILE A 622 -13.67 8.71 -9.86
C ILE A 622 -14.90 7.89 -9.50
N SER A 623 -16.05 8.28 -10.03
CA SER A 623 -17.30 7.53 -9.84
C SER A 623 -17.26 6.20 -10.60
N VAL A 624 -18.10 5.26 -10.19
CA VAL A 624 -18.26 4.00 -10.92
C VAL A 624 -18.70 4.28 -12.35
N SER A 625 -19.61 5.23 -12.54
CA SER A 625 -20.07 5.64 -13.87
C SER A 625 -18.94 6.16 -14.77
N GLN A 626 -17.99 6.91 -14.23
CA GLN A 626 -16.83 7.37 -15.01
C GLN A 626 -15.88 6.22 -15.40
N PHE A 627 -15.71 5.21 -14.56
CA PHE A 627 -14.93 4.01 -14.91
C PHE A 627 -15.64 3.19 -15.99
N GLU A 628 -16.97 3.01 -15.88
CA GLU A 628 -17.75 2.28 -16.91
C GLU A 628 -17.72 3.02 -18.26
N MET A 629 -17.75 4.35 -18.26
CA MET A 629 -17.64 5.14 -19.48
C MET A 629 -16.25 5.01 -20.12
N ALA A 630 -15.19 5.08 -19.35
CA ALA A 630 -13.83 4.85 -19.83
C ALA A 630 -13.64 3.41 -20.37
N ALA A 631 -14.29 2.42 -19.75
CA ALA A 631 -14.31 1.06 -20.25
C ALA A 631 -15.02 0.95 -21.61
N ALA A 632 -16.12 1.69 -21.81
CA ALA A 632 -16.82 1.76 -23.08
C ALA A 632 -15.93 2.34 -24.19
N GLU A 633 -15.24 3.45 -23.93
CA GLU A 633 -14.29 4.09 -24.87
C GLU A 633 -13.15 3.13 -25.25
N ARG A 634 -12.61 2.40 -24.29
CA ARG A 634 -11.58 1.39 -24.53
C ARG A 634 -12.10 0.25 -25.42
N LEU A 635 -13.27 -0.29 -25.13
CA LEU A 635 -13.85 -1.42 -25.88
C LEU A 635 -14.12 -1.05 -27.34
N VAL A 636 -14.57 0.17 -27.63
CA VAL A 636 -14.69 0.64 -29.03
C VAL A 636 -13.33 0.68 -29.73
N PHE A 637 -12.31 1.17 -29.05
CA PHE A 637 -10.96 1.18 -29.61
C PHE A 637 -10.43 -0.23 -29.87
N GLU A 638 -10.63 -1.17 -28.94
CA GLU A 638 -10.28 -2.58 -29.12
C GLU A 638 -11.11 -3.23 -30.26
N GLY A 639 -12.39 -2.84 -30.38
CA GLY A 639 -13.24 -3.23 -31.53
C GLY A 639 -12.67 -2.76 -32.85
N GLN A 640 -12.18 -1.53 -32.94
CA GLN A 640 -11.53 -1.01 -34.13
C GLN A 640 -10.23 -1.76 -34.46
N LEU A 641 -9.40 -2.06 -33.46
CA LEU A 641 -8.19 -2.86 -33.67
C LEU A 641 -8.52 -4.26 -34.21
N SER A 642 -9.51 -4.92 -33.60
CA SER A 642 -9.95 -6.25 -34.03
C SER A 642 -10.49 -6.22 -35.50
N LEU A 643 -11.17 -5.12 -35.89
CA LEU A 643 -11.62 -4.90 -37.24
C LEU A 643 -10.46 -4.75 -38.22
N ASP A 644 -9.43 -3.97 -37.85
CA ASP A 644 -8.23 -3.77 -38.68
C ASP A 644 -7.40 -5.07 -38.81
N GLU A 645 -7.48 -5.96 -37.80
CA GLU A 645 -6.86 -7.30 -37.81
C GLU A 645 -7.69 -8.36 -38.60
N GLY A 646 -8.92 -8.02 -38.98
CA GLY A 646 -9.84 -8.94 -39.66
C GLY A 646 -10.56 -9.92 -38.74
N ASP A 647 -10.52 -9.70 -37.42
CA ASP A 647 -11.27 -10.48 -36.43
C ASP A 647 -12.66 -9.85 -36.20
N TYR A 648 -13.55 -10.11 -37.16
CA TYR A 648 -14.88 -9.52 -37.16
C TYR A 648 -15.79 -9.99 -36.03
N VAL A 649 -15.55 -11.21 -35.53
CA VAL A 649 -16.28 -11.75 -34.38
C VAL A 649 -15.92 -10.95 -33.11
N ARG A 650 -14.63 -10.72 -32.87
CA ARG A 650 -14.17 -9.95 -31.75
C ARG A 650 -14.51 -8.46 -31.85
N ALA A 651 -14.47 -7.90 -33.07
CA ALA A 651 -14.88 -6.53 -33.32
C ALA A 651 -16.36 -6.31 -32.94
N ASP A 652 -17.26 -7.21 -33.37
CA ASP A 652 -18.69 -7.16 -33.01
C ASP A 652 -18.93 -7.31 -31.51
N ALA A 653 -18.24 -8.25 -30.87
CA ALA A 653 -18.36 -8.47 -29.41
C ALA A 653 -17.91 -7.22 -28.63
N ASN A 654 -16.74 -6.66 -28.92
CA ASN A 654 -16.23 -5.47 -28.31
C ASN A 654 -17.15 -4.25 -28.51
N ALA A 655 -17.71 -4.08 -29.70
CA ALA A 655 -18.64 -2.99 -29.99
C ALA A 655 -19.94 -3.11 -29.17
N TYR A 656 -20.49 -4.33 -29.08
CA TYR A 656 -21.66 -4.58 -28.22
C TYR A 656 -21.36 -4.33 -26.74
N ASP A 657 -20.26 -4.84 -26.23
CA ASP A 657 -19.85 -4.64 -24.83
C ASP A 657 -19.59 -3.16 -24.55
N ALA A 658 -19.07 -2.40 -25.52
CA ALA A 658 -18.89 -0.96 -25.40
C ALA A 658 -20.23 -0.22 -25.21
N MET A 659 -21.24 -0.54 -26.02
CA MET A 659 -22.57 0.05 -25.84
C MET A 659 -23.21 -0.34 -24.50
N LEU A 660 -23.01 -1.58 -24.08
CA LEU A 660 -23.52 -2.08 -22.80
C LEU A 660 -22.86 -1.35 -21.60
N GLN A 661 -21.54 -1.14 -21.66
CA GLN A 661 -20.81 -0.39 -20.62
C GLN A 661 -21.22 1.09 -20.59
N ALA A 662 -21.43 1.71 -21.73
CA ALA A 662 -21.92 3.09 -21.80
C ALA A 662 -23.35 3.22 -21.24
N ALA A 663 -24.23 2.27 -21.52
CA ALA A 663 -25.57 2.21 -20.93
C ALA A 663 -25.51 2.00 -19.40
N LEU A 664 -24.64 1.09 -18.93
CA LEU A 664 -24.40 0.85 -17.51
C LEU A 664 -23.85 2.09 -16.80
N SER A 665 -22.96 2.83 -17.43
CA SER A 665 -22.43 4.10 -16.93
C SER A 665 -23.55 5.09 -16.61
N LEU A 666 -24.47 5.29 -17.56
CA LEU A 666 -25.63 6.17 -17.37
C LEU A 666 -26.56 5.69 -16.25
N VAL A 667 -26.86 4.40 -16.20
CA VAL A 667 -27.73 3.82 -15.17
C VAL A 667 -27.09 3.97 -13.79
N LYS A 668 -25.81 3.64 -13.64
CA LYS A 668 -25.08 3.74 -12.35
C LYS A 668 -24.81 5.16 -11.88
N GLU A 669 -25.01 6.15 -12.73
CA GLU A 669 -24.92 7.56 -12.32
C GLU A 669 -25.96 7.93 -11.25
N GLU A 670 -27.14 7.31 -11.29
CA GLU A 670 -28.22 7.53 -10.34
C GLU A 670 -28.57 6.28 -9.51
N PHE A 671 -28.34 5.07 -10.04
CA PHE A 671 -28.77 3.80 -9.45
C PHE A 671 -27.60 2.82 -9.34
N MET A 672 -26.77 3.00 -8.30
CA MET A 672 -25.54 2.24 -8.09
C MET A 672 -25.75 0.74 -7.86
N ASP A 673 -26.95 0.33 -7.42
CA ASP A 673 -27.25 -1.06 -7.05
C ASP A 673 -27.72 -1.93 -8.26
N VAL A 674 -27.79 -1.36 -9.47
CA VAL A 674 -28.18 -2.14 -10.66
C VAL A 674 -27.06 -3.14 -10.98
N PRO A 675 -27.40 -4.43 -11.09
CA PRO A 675 -26.44 -5.46 -11.49
C PRO A 675 -25.91 -5.23 -12.90
N SER A 676 -24.72 -5.79 -13.19
CA SER A 676 -24.05 -5.58 -14.49
C SER A 676 -24.41 -6.66 -15.53
N GLU A 677 -25.38 -7.56 -15.25
CA GLU A 677 -25.85 -8.55 -16.22
C GLU A 677 -26.52 -7.85 -17.42
N PRO A 678 -26.19 -8.26 -18.66
CA PRO A 678 -26.64 -7.59 -19.90
C PRO A 678 -28.14 -7.32 -19.94
N ASP A 679 -28.97 -8.31 -19.67
CA ASP A 679 -30.44 -8.21 -19.72
C ASP A 679 -30.97 -7.15 -18.72
N ARG A 680 -30.35 -7.08 -17.55
CA ARG A 680 -30.70 -6.10 -16.53
C ARG A 680 -30.30 -4.69 -16.92
N VAL A 681 -29.08 -4.52 -17.41
CA VAL A 681 -28.58 -3.23 -17.89
C VAL A 681 -29.45 -2.69 -19.01
N VAL A 682 -29.76 -3.51 -20.03
CA VAL A 682 -30.59 -3.12 -21.17
C VAL A 682 -32.02 -2.77 -20.73
N SER A 683 -32.62 -3.56 -19.82
CA SER A 683 -33.95 -3.30 -19.27
C SER A 683 -34.01 -1.98 -18.50
N GLU A 684 -33.08 -1.76 -17.57
CA GLU A 684 -33.02 -0.53 -16.77
C GLU A 684 -32.71 0.71 -17.61
N PHE A 685 -31.79 0.58 -18.58
CA PHE A 685 -31.49 1.64 -19.53
C PHE A 685 -32.70 2.00 -20.41
N ARG A 686 -33.46 1.01 -20.94
CA ARG A 686 -34.67 1.22 -21.68
C ARG A 686 -35.68 2.01 -20.89
N THR A 687 -36.02 1.55 -19.68
CA THR A 687 -37.05 2.16 -18.82
C THR A 687 -36.69 3.57 -18.38
N ARG A 688 -35.42 3.81 -18.06
CA ARG A 688 -35.00 5.06 -17.39
C ARG A 688 -34.49 6.13 -18.36
N PHE A 689 -33.96 5.75 -19.51
CA PHE A 689 -33.30 6.66 -20.44
C PHE A 689 -34.05 6.74 -21.81
N TYR A 690 -34.40 5.60 -22.38
CA TYR A 690 -35.09 5.58 -23.66
C TYR A 690 -36.57 6.01 -23.55
N ASP A 691 -37.34 5.37 -22.67
CA ASP A 691 -38.79 5.66 -22.49
C ASP A 691 -39.01 7.06 -21.90
N THR A 692 -38.05 7.63 -21.21
CA THR A 692 -38.11 8.99 -20.65
C THR A 692 -37.54 10.07 -21.58
N ASN A 693 -37.05 9.72 -22.77
CA ASN A 693 -36.37 10.60 -23.71
C ASN A 693 -35.11 11.31 -23.11
N LEU A 694 -34.47 10.72 -22.09
CA LEU A 694 -33.29 11.29 -21.47
C LEU A 694 -32.03 11.17 -22.33
N LEU A 695 -31.99 10.19 -23.24
CA LEU A 695 -30.92 10.00 -24.21
C LEU A 695 -31.25 10.60 -25.59
N GLY A 696 -32.18 11.52 -25.66
CA GLY A 696 -32.61 12.11 -26.94
C GLY A 696 -31.55 13.05 -27.53
N ASP A 697 -30.92 12.64 -28.63
CA ASP A 697 -30.11 13.54 -29.46
C ASP A 697 -30.98 14.59 -30.18
N ARG A 698 -30.44 15.81 -30.30
CA ARG A 698 -31.18 16.93 -30.90
C ARG A 698 -31.64 16.69 -32.37
N TYR A 699 -30.90 15.87 -33.10
CA TYR A 699 -31.12 15.59 -34.50
C TYR A 699 -31.61 14.17 -34.77
N ALA A 700 -31.18 13.20 -33.97
CA ALA A 700 -31.47 11.78 -34.16
C ALA A 700 -32.55 11.25 -33.19
N GLY A 701 -33.01 12.05 -32.20
CA GLY A 701 -33.94 11.58 -31.16
C GLY A 701 -33.33 10.42 -30.38
N ASN A 702 -34.14 9.39 -30.10
CA ASN A 702 -33.67 8.20 -29.35
C ASN A 702 -33.05 7.11 -30.26
N LYS A 703 -32.72 7.42 -31.53
CA LYS A 703 -32.26 6.43 -32.51
C LYS A 703 -31.01 5.68 -32.07
N PHE A 704 -30.08 6.35 -31.39
CA PHE A 704 -28.83 5.73 -30.94
C PHE A 704 -29.05 4.61 -29.90
N ALA A 705 -30.07 4.72 -29.05
CA ALA A 705 -30.45 3.66 -28.12
C ALA A 705 -30.88 2.37 -28.82
N LEU A 706 -31.46 2.48 -30.03
CA LEU A 706 -31.89 1.33 -30.81
C LEU A 706 -30.73 0.46 -31.29
N TYR A 707 -29.50 0.99 -31.39
CA TYR A 707 -28.32 0.21 -31.76
C TYR A 707 -28.04 -0.86 -30.70
N LEU A 708 -28.03 -0.49 -29.45
CA LEU A 708 -27.87 -1.43 -28.32
C LEU A 708 -29.01 -2.46 -28.29
N PHE A 709 -30.27 -2.01 -28.39
CA PHE A 709 -31.43 -2.90 -28.33
C PHE A 709 -31.46 -3.90 -29.49
N ASN A 710 -31.23 -3.44 -30.72
CA ASN A 710 -31.22 -4.31 -31.89
C ASN A 710 -30.14 -5.39 -31.79
N ARG A 711 -28.93 -5.02 -31.35
CA ARG A 711 -27.83 -5.97 -31.18
C ARG A 711 -28.10 -6.94 -30.05
N HIS A 712 -28.67 -6.49 -28.92
CA HIS A 712 -29.02 -7.32 -27.76
C HIS A 712 -30.14 -8.33 -28.12
N ASP A 713 -31.24 -7.84 -28.71
CA ASP A 713 -32.42 -8.64 -29.02
C ASP A 713 -32.20 -9.59 -30.22
N SER A 714 -31.29 -9.26 -31.12
CA SER A 714 -31.05 -9.98 -32.38
C SER A 714 -29.56 -10.05 -32.74
N PRO A 715 -28.77 -10.89 -32.00
CA PRO A 715 -27.34 -11.05 -32.30
C PRO A 715 -27.13 -11.59 -33.74
N PRO A 716 -26.06 -11.15 -34.42
CA PRO A 716 -25.79 -11.59 -35.81
C PRO A 716 -25.47 -13.07 -35.85
N LYS A 717 -25.94 -13.76 -36.89
CA LYS A 717 -25.64 -15.17 -37.16
C LYS A 717 -24.31 -15.36 -37.89
N GLU A 718 -23.88 -14.36 -38.63
CA GLU A 718 -22.62 -14.31 -39.36
C GLU A 718 -21.95 -12.97 -39.07
N HIS A 719 -20.63 -12.94 -39.09
CA HIS A 719 -19.83 -11.74 -38.86
C HIS A 719 -19.05 -11.42 -40.12
N THR A 720 -19.61 -10.59 -40.96
CA THR A 720 -18.96 -10.06 -42.19
C THR A 720 -18.23 -8.76 -41.86
N GLU A 721 -17.29 -8.37 -42.73
CA GLU A 721 -16.55 -7.11 -42.64
C GLU A 721 -17.52 -5.92 -42.57
N ASP A 722 -18.49 -5.83 -43.47
CA ASP A 722 -19.47 -4.74 -43.49
C ASP A 722 -20.33 -4.66 -42.22
N GLN A 723 -20.68 -5.81 -41.66
CA GLN A 723 -21.45 -5.86 -40.41
C GLN A 723 -20.60 -5.43 -39.22
N ALA A 724 -19.35 -5.87 -39.17
CA ALA A 724 -18.40 -5.49 -38.08
C ALA A 724 -18.07 -3.99 -38.15
N HIS A 725 -17.83 -3.44 -39.35
CA HIS A 725 -17.66 -1.99 -39.54
C HIS A 725 -18.86 -1.22 -39.02
N ARG A 726 -20.06 -1.62 -39.43
CA ARG A 726 -21.28 -0.91 -39.04
C ARG A 726 -21.50 -0.93 -37.54
N ILE A 727 -21.31 -2.05 -36.86
CA ILE A 727 -21.56 -2.10 -35.40
C ILE A 727 -20.51 -1.31 -34.59
N VAL A 728 -19.26 -1.25 -35.05
CA VAL A 728 -18.24 -0.39 -34.44
C VAL A 728 -18.61 1.08 -34.60
N GLU A 729 -19.08 1.52 -35.77
CA GLU A 729 -19.58 2.89 -35.97
C GLU A 729 -20.82 3.18 -35.11
N GLU A 730 -21.77 2.25 -35.04
CA GLU A 730 -22.96 2.36 -34.18
C GLU A 730 -22.59 2.49 -32.71
N ALA A 731 -21.57 1.75 -32.24
CA ALA A 731 -21.06 1.85 -30.88
C ALA A 731 -20.38 3.21 -30.59
N GLN A 732 -19.63 3.76 -31.54
CA GLN A 732 -19.05 5.10 -31.41
C GLN A 732 -20.14 6.17 -31.25
N LEU A 733 -21.18 6.13 -32.09
CA LEU A 733 -22.31 7.05 -31.99
C LEU A 733 -23.12 6.89 -30.71
N PHE A 734 -23.26 5.66 -30.21
CA PHE A 734 -23.89 5.39 -28.92
C PHE A 734 -23.11 6.00 -27.75
N ILE A 735 -21.78 5.89 -27.77
CA ILE A 735 -20.90 6.47 -26.73
C ILE A 735 -20.98 8.00 -26.73
N GLU A 736 -20.98 8.64 -27.91
CA GLU A 736 -21.18 10.09 -28.04
C GLU A 736 -22.54 10.53 -27.45
N ALA A 737 -23.59 9.77 -27.69
CA ALA A 737 -24.90 10.02 -27.09
C ALA A 737 -24.92 9.80 -25.59
N ALA A 738 -24.13 8.82 -25.08
CA ALA A 738 -24.00 8.56 -23.64
C ALA A 738 -23.27 9.71 -22.92
N HIS A 739 -22.24 10.29 -23.54
CA HIS A 739 -21.59 11.50 -23.00
C HIS A 739 -22.57 12.67 -22.88
N ALA A 740 -23.36 12.92 -23.95
CA ALA A 740 -24.40 13.95 -23.90
C ALA A 740 -25.45 13.65 -22.81
N GLY A 741 -25.80 12.38 -22.59
CA GLY A 741 -26.66 11.94 -21.49
C GLY A 741 -26.09 12.28 -20.10
N HIS A 742 -24.81 12.07 -19.88
CA HIS A 742 -24.13 12.45 -18.64
C HIS A 742 -24.17 13.97 -18.41
N ASP A 743 -23.96 14.78 -19.43
CA ASP A 743 -24.04 16.24 -19.32
C ASP A 743 -25.46 16.68 -18.91
N ILE A 744 -26.50 16.09 -19.49
CA ILE A 744 -27.91 16.35 -19.13
C ILE A 744 -28.16 16.00 -17.67
N LEU A 745 -27.67 14.85 -17.19
CA LEU A 745 -27.81 14.44 -15.79
C LEU A 745 -27.08 15.39 -14.83
N ALA A 746 -25.88 15.82 -15.19
CA ALA A 746 -25.10 16.78 -14.42
C ALA A 746 -25.81 18.15 -14.33
N GLU A 747 -26.37 18.65 -15.42
CA GLU A 747 -27.18 19.89 -15.41
C GLU A 747 -28.43 19.79 -14.55
N ARG A 748 -29.12 18.65 -14.58
CA ARG A 748 -30.31 18.43 -13.73
C ARG A 748 -29.96 18.46 -12.25
N ARG A 749 -28.86 17.81 -11.86
CA ARG A 749 -28.39 17.83 -10.46
C ARG A 749 -28.03 19.24 -9.98
N ASN A 750 -27.43 20.05 -10.85
CA ASN A 750 -27.07 21.43 -10.50
C ASN A 750 -28.29 22.37 -10.39
N LYS A 751 -29.46 21.96 -10.91
CA LYS A 751 -30.72 22.72 -10.84
C LYS A 751 -31.64 22.30 -9.69
N LEU A 752 -31.32 21.19 -8.99
CA LEU A 752 -32.00 20.79 -7.77
C LEU A 752 -31.51 21.67 -6.59
N PRO A 753 -32.40 22.23 -5.74
CA PRO A 753 -32.07 23.18 -4.70
C PRO A 753 -31.23 22.59 -3.56
#